data_844b82dd6364b577d64b38688b7da427
#
_entry.id   844b82dd6364b577d64b38688b7da427
#
_cell.length_a   1.000
_cell.length_b   1.000
_cell.length_c   1.000
_cell.angle_alpha   90.00
_cell.angle_beta   90.00
_cell.angle_gamma   90.00
#
_symmetry.space_group_name_H-M   'P 1'
#
loop_
_entity.id
_entity.type
_entity.pdbx_description
1 polymer ?
#
loop_
_entity_poly.entity_id
_entity_poly.type
_entity_poly.pdbx_seq_one_letter_code
_entity_poly.pdbx_strand_id
1 'polypeptide(L)'
;MRSAAASTRPSRPPPTSPARSSSSPARPPRPSGDPVHDREALEQHIFDKFFLFRQIGAFFHNPENKTYTDKFSMVNQFSIPVSLLGLVPLLLYFRIGRRPRAWMSALIVAFFFLSVVFVVTQYPTLEVQDLFIKRVQYIQAHAIYAMWAAYGLVIVSLLAWRAVRAPAVALAVALAGAAGFTWIGLDKDAHDQKHITALGSSNQRGHDFGWQFGRYQLEGMPGILKELDPSEPRPPDEDYPPPMSPNAIFFGGTDPGRFVPTYMIFSANVRPDVYLITQNALADNTYMTQMRDLYGDRIWMPSQTDSNSAFARYINKVESGLIDAGADVTTENGKVQVTGVGGVMQINALLTEDIWRHNKEAGHDFYVEESYPIPWMYPYLEPHGLILKLNADRKPLTPELIRKDFAFWDWYVARLRRHPRFEYDPIAQKTFSKLRGAIAGLYQNRGLLRQAEEAYLQSLMLYPASPEATFRLADLYIKSSRIEDARILLERLLAKDPGNDKIISTLDSMDVLQQLDNQRKDLEDKLVVDKGGVPALSLTTGFKLLGVYHSLGQTKKIDSLAVQISRTPGLTPDLQAQLITAMDRLERFAMHRELALQQMTRNPSNVAAIVEYAAALSREAKYKDAMNLLIKARALNPRELARLVAKDARFDLLLQVDPRIEGLLIGDDPKPAKAPPAGNGSLLFTLPPGR
;
A
#
# COMPACT_ATOMS: atom_id res chain seq x y z
N MET A 1 -6.01 -69.62 5.41
CA MET A 1 -7.15 -70.20 4.63
C MET A 1 -7.62 -69.16 3.62
N ARG A 2 -7.58 -69.53 2.38
CA ARG A 2 -8.01 -68.72 1.21
C ARG A 2 -9.52 -68.65 1.18
N SER A 3 -10.10 -67.50 0.83
CA SER A 3 -11.33 -67.46 0.06
C SER A 3 -11.39 -66.17 -0.74
N ALA A 4 -11.62 -66.34 -2.03
CA ALA A 4 -11.76 -65.38 -3.07
C ALA A 4 -13.13 -64.68 -2.97
N ALA A 5 -13.21 -63.43 -3.26
CA ALA A 5 -14.42 -62.73 -3.63
C ALA A 5 -14.18 -61.78 -4.79
N ALA A 6 -15.05 -61.85 -5.75
CA ALA A 6 -14.98 -61.34 -7.11
C ALA A 6 -14.96 -59.80 -7.24
N SER A 7 -14.17 -59.38 -8.20
CA SER A 7 -14.12 -58.03 -8.75
C SER A 7 -15.40 -57.67 -9.53
N THR A 8 -16.07 -56.57 -9.15
CA THR A 8 -16.89 -55.81 -10.05
C THR A 8 -16.21 -54.45 -10.27
N ARG A 9 -15.59 -54.26 -11.42
CA ARG A 9 -15.10 -52.99 -11.89
C ARG A 9 -16.26 -52.05 -12.27
N PRO A 10 -16.34 -50.83 -11.78
CA PRO A 10 -17.17 -49.82 -12.42
C PRO A 10 -16.46 -49.30 -13.68
N SER A 11 -17.20 -49.12 -14.73
CA SER A 11 -16.82 -48.60 -16.03
C SER A 11 -16.18 -47.20 -15.90
N ARG A 12 -15.00 -47.03 -16.48
CA ARG A 12 -14.35 -45.74 -16.67
C ARG A 12 -15.21 -44.83 -17.55
N PRO A 13 -15.44 -43.57 -17.16
CA PRO A 13 -15.85 -42.54 -18.08
C PRO A 13 -14.72 -42.28 -19.10
N PRO A 14 -15.07 -41.81 -20.33
CA PRO A 14 -14.07 -41.55 -21.35
C PRO A 14 -13.10 -40.42 -20.89
N PRO A 15 -11.83 -40.47 -21.30
CA PRO A 15 -10.89 -39.45 -20.92
C PRO A 15 -11.29 -38.11 -21.58
N THR A 16 -11.70 -37.15 -20.76
CA THR A 16 -11.68 -35.74 -21.16
C THR A 16 -10.23 -35.39 -21.39
N SER A 17 -9.88 -35.16 -22.65
CA SER A 17 -8.58 -34.62 -23.05
C SER A 17 -8.28 -33.35 -22.26
N PRO A 18 -7.17 -33.26 -21.54
CA PRO A 18 -6.71 -31.97 -21.10
C PRO A 18 -6.43 -31.16 -22.35
N ALA A 19 -7.03 -29.98 -22.44
CA ALA A 19 -6.62 -29.01 -23.45
C ALA A 19 -5.10 -28.82 -23.28
N ARG A 20 -4.32 -29.51 -24.12
CA ARG A 20 -2.93 -29.18 -24.33
C ARG A 20 -2.95 -27.74 -24.83
N SER A 21 -2.53 -26.81 -23.99
CA SER A 21 -1.89 -25.60 -24.45
C SER A 21 -0.66 -26.06 -25.22
N SER A 22 -0.85 -26.35 -26.50
CA SER A 22 0.24 -26.58 -27.43
C SER A 22 0.94 -25.25 -27.62
N SER A 23 1.89 -24.94 -26.76
CA SER A 23 2.99 -24.07 -27.12
C SER A 23 3.86 -24.82 -28.11
N SER A 24 3.35 -25.02 -29.32
CA SER A 24 4.23 -25.30 -30.47
C SER A 24 5.20 -24.15 -30.53
N PRO A 25 6.54 -24.40 -30.70
CA PRO A 25 7.48 -23.31 -30.85
C PRO A 25 6.98 -22.46 -32.02
N ALA A 26 6.63 -21.21 -31.72
CA ALA A 26 6.13 -20.27 -32.70
C ALA A 26 7.15 -20.23 -33.86
N ARG A 27 6.68 -20.37 -35.09
CA ARG A 27 7.56 -20.19 -36.26
C ARG A 27 8.08 -18.75 -36.24
N PRO A 28 9.31 -18.51 -36.71
CA PRO A 28 9.83 -17.16 -36.84
C PRO A 28 8.83 -16.30 -37.62
N PRO A 29 8.62 -15.04 -37.23
CA PRO A 29 7.74 -14.15 -37.93
C PRO A 29 8.13 -14.05 -39.41
N ARG A 30 7.13 -13.99 -40.31
CA ARG A 30 7.38 -13.77 -41.72
C ARG A 30 7.93 -12.36 -41.92
N PRO A 31 8.93 -12.16 -42.78
CA PRO A 31 9.48 -10.84 -43.06
C PRO A 31 8.38 -9.87 -43.50
N SER A 32 8.34 -8.70 -42.88
CA SER A 32 7.37 -7.62 -43.19
C SER A 32 7.87 -6.76 -44.37
N GLY A 33 9.14 -6.87 -44.74
CA GLY A 33 9.82 -6.02 -45.72
C GLY A 33 10.40 -4.74 -45.14
N ASP A 34 10.16 -4.47 -43.85
CA ASP A 34 10.82 -3.38 -43.11
C ASP A 34 11.99 -3.97 -42.30
N PRO A 35 13.24 -3.62 -42.62
CA PRO A 35 14.40 -4.22 -41.98
C PRO A 35 14.53 -3.90 -40.51
N VAL A 36 13.94 -2.82 -40.01
CA VAL A 36 13.94 -2.48 -38.57
C VAL A 36 12.91 -3.33 -37.84
N HIS A 37 11.70 -3.41 -38.38
CA HIS A 37 10.60 -4.19 -37.80
C HIS A 37 10.87 -5.69 -37.85
N ASP A 38 11.46 -6.20 -38.93
CA ASP A 38 11.84 -7.60 -39.07
C ASP A 38 12.96 -8.01 -38.09
N ARG A 39 13.90 -7.09 -37.83
CA ARG A 39 14.96 -7.31 -36.85
C ARG A 39 14.40 -7.36 -35.41
N GLU A 40 13.55 -6.40 -35.03
CA GLU A 40 12.88 -6.38 -33.72
C GLU A 40 12.03 -7.66 -33.50
N ALA A 41 11.26 -8.06 -34.52
CA ALA A 41 10.45 -9.27 -34.46
C ALA A 41 11.30 -10.55 -34.33
N LEU A 42 12.45 -10.60 -34.95
CA LEU A 42 13.40 -11.75 -34.86
C LEU A 42 14.09 -11.75 -33.48
N GLU A 43 14.54 -10.62 -33.01
CA GLU A 43 15.11 -10.47 -31.66
C GLU A 43 14.11 -10.90 -30.59
N GLN A 44 12.87 -10.43 -30.68
CA GLN A 44 11.78 -10.84 -29.81
C GLN A 44 11.54 -12.35 -29.83
N HIS A 45 11.53 -12.97 -31.01
CA HIS A 45 11.36 -14.41 -31.16
C HIS A 45 12.51 -15.23 -30.56
N ILE A 46 13.74 -14.75 -30.69
CA ILE A 46 14.93 -15.41 -30.12
C ILE A 46 14.90 -15.33 -28.60
N PHE A 47 14.58 -14.14 -28.05
CA PHE A 47 14.50 -13.91 -26.61
C PHE A 47 13.32 -14.62 -25.95
N ASP A 48 12.18 -14.77 -26.65
CA ASP A 48 11.01 -15.49 -26.15
C ASP A 48 11.22 -17.00 -25.99
N LYS A 49 12.19 -17.60 -26.72
CA LYS A 49 12.48 -19.03 -26.59
C LYS A 49 13.22 -19.42 -25.31
N PHE A 50 13.99 -18.51 -24.76
CA PHE A 50 14.77 -18.76 -23.54
C PHE A 50 14.49 -17.67 -22.52
N PHE A 51 13.74 -17.99 -21.48
CA PHE A 51 13.33 -17.03 -20.42
C PHE A 51 14.51 -16.19 -19.90
N LEU A 52 15.64 -16.84 -19.59
CA LEU A 52 16.83 -16.16 -19.10
C LEU A 52 17.42 -15.18 -20.14
N PHE A 53 17.47 -15.57 -21.42
CA PHE A 53 17.98 -14.69 -22.47
C PHE A 53 17.04 -13.53 -22.77
N ARG A 54 15.74 -13.76 -22.66
CA ARG A 54 14.74 -12.69 -22.75
C ARG A 54 14.92 -11.67 -21.63
N GLN A 55 15.12 -12.14 -20.39
CA GLN A 55 15.36 -11.30 -19.23
C GLN A 55 16.65 -10.48 -19.38
N ILE A 56 17.74 -11.12 -19.78
CA ILE A 56 19.03 -10.46 -20.05
C ILE A 56 18.89 -9.43 -21.17
N GLY A 57 18.19 -9.78 -22.26
CA GLY A 57 17.94 -8.87 -23.38
C GLY A 57 17.13 -7.65 -22.96
N ALA A 58 16.00 -7.85 -22.29
CA ALA A 58 15.17 -6.77 -21.79
C ALA A 58 15.94 -5.87 -20.80
N PHE A 59 16.75 -6.47 -19.93
CA PHE A 59 17.59 -5.74 -18.98
C PHE A 59 18.58 -4.79 -19.69
N PHE A 60 19.28 -5.26 -20.72
CA PHE A 60 20.27 -4.44 -21.43
C PHE A 60 19.66 -3.44 -22.43
N HIS A 61 18.43 -3.64 -22.87
CA HIS A 61 17.74 -2.68 -23.76
C HIS A 61 17.05 -1.53 -23.01
N ASN A 62 16.84 -1.67 -21.71
CA ASN A 62 16.23 -0.60 -20.91
C ASN A 62 17.32 0.40 -20.45
N PRO A 63 17.25 1.70 -20.84
CA PRO A 63 18.19 2.73 -20.40
C PRO A 63 18.28 2.88 -18.88
N GLU A 64 17.18 2.63 -18.17
CA GLU A 64 17.11 2.70 -16.72
C GLU A 64 17.99 1.65 -16.06
N ASN A 65 18.05 0.44 -16.62
CA ASN A 65 18.89 -0.63 -16.09
C ASN A 65 20.39 -0.31 -16.19
N LYS A 66 20.79 0.47 -17.18
CA LYS A 66 22.17 0.98 -17.26
C LYS A 66 22.48 1.88 -16.07
N THR A 67 21.59 2.84 -15.79
CA THR A 67 21.73 3.76 -14.64
C THR A 67 21.71 2.98 -13.32
N TYR A 68 20.86 1.97 -13.20
CA TYR A 68 20.80 1.07 -12.04
C TYR A 68 22.11 0.31 -11.86
N THR A 69 22.63 -0.31 -12.93
CA THR A 69 23.89 -1.07 -12.89
C THR A 69 25.06 -0.16 -12.55
N ASP A 70 25.07 1.07 -13.04
CA ASP A 70 26.12 2.05 -12.73
C ASP A 70 26.13 2.41 -11.24
N LYS A 71 24.97 2.57 -10.60
CA LYS A 71 24.88 2.87 -9.15
C LYS A 71 25.52 1.79 -8.28
N PHE A 72 25.37 0.52 -8.65
CA PHE A 72 25.89 -0.63 -7.89
C PHE A 72 27.14 -1.25 -8.52
N SER A 73 27.77 -0.55 -9.46
CA SER A 73 29.00 -1.02 -10.10
C SER A 73 30.15 -1.14 -9.09
N MET A 74 31.09 -2.04 -9.39
CA MET A 74 32.28 -2.23 -8.55
C MET A 74 33.12 -0.95 -8.45
N VAL A 75 33.10 -0.11 -9.49
CA VAL A 75 33.80 1.17 -9.48
C VAL A 75 33.17 2.16 -8.48
N ASN A 76 31.84 2.21 -8.47
CA ASN A 76 31.13 3.05 -7.51
C ASN A 76 31.27 2.55 -6.07
N GLN A 77 31.28 1.24 -5.86
CA GLN A 77 31.42 0.65 -4.54
C GLN A 77 32.86 0.74 -4.01
N PHE A 78 33.85 0.37 -4.80
CA PHE A 78 35.23 0.18 -4.35
C PHE A 78 36.22 1.25 -4.85
N SER A 79 35.84 2.14 -5.72
CA SER A 79 36.69 3.06 -6.49
C SER A 79 37.47 2.38 -7.65
N ILE A 80 38.00 3.20 -8.56
CA ILE A 80 38.75 2.71 -9.74
C ILE A 80 39.99 1.88 -9.36
N PRO A 81 40.87 2.32 -8.45
CA PRO A 81 42.08 1.55 -8.13
C PRO A 81 41.78 0.15 -7.57
N VAL A 82 40.80 0.06 -6.65
CA VAL A 82 40.41 -1.22 -6.04
C VAL A 82 39.73 -2.12 -7.08
N SER A 83 38.90 -1.54 -7.95
CA SER A 83 38.26 -2.31 -9.04
C SER A 83 39.28 -2.87 -10.04
N LEU A 84 40.31 -2.12 -10.35
CA LEU A 84 41.40 -2.63 -11.22
C LEU A 84 42.17 -3.77 -10.54
N LEU A 85 42.42 -3.69 -9.24
CA LEU A 85 43.05 -4.78 -8.49
C LEU A 85 42.20 -6.06 -8.50
N GLY A 86 40.88 -5.97 -8.40
CA GLY A 86 39.99 -7.11 -8.52
C GLY A 86 40.06 -7.83 -9.86
N LEU A 87 40.51 -7.16 -10.92
CA LEU A 87 40.73 -7.77 -12.25
C LEU A 87 42.06 -8.53 -12.37
N VAL A 88 43.07 -8.20 -11.56
CA VAL A 88 44.41 -8.82 -11.66
C VAL A 88 44.37 -10.36 -11.57
N PRO A 89 43.66 -10.99 -10.60
CA PRO A 89 43.59 -12.46 -10.55
C PRO A 89 42.89 -13.06 -11.76
N LEU A 90 41.92 -12.36 -12.35
CA LEU A 90 41.20 -12.83 -13.54
C LEU A 90 42.08 -12.77 -14.76
N LEU A 91 42.90 -11.73 -14.95
CA LEU A 91 43.86 -11.60 -16.03
C LEU A 91 44.94 -12.70 -15.97
N LEU A 92 45.32 -13.12 -14.78
CA LEU A 92 46.28 -14.17 -14.55
C LEU A 92 45.68 -15.57 -14.40
N TYR A 93 44.40 -15.73 -14.60
CA TYR A 93 43.65 -16.97 -14.38
C TYR A 93 44.30 -18.22 -15.02
N PHE A 94 44.78 -18.13 -16.25
CA PHE A 94 45.43 -19.24 -16.94
C PHE A 94 46.85 -19.53 -16.48
N ARG A 95 47.45 -18.61 -15.71
CA ARG A 95 48.84 -18.75 -15.18
C ARG A 95 48.88 -19.30 -13.76
N ILE A 96 47.75 -19.42 -13.10
CA ILE A 96 47.66 -19.99 -11.74
C ILE A 96 47.52 -21.51 -11.76
N GLY A 97 47.93 -22.19 -10.68
CA GLY A 97 47.88 -23.66 -10.57
C GLY A 97 46.43 -24.20 -10.57
N ARG A 98 46.28 -25.53 -10.73
CA ARG A 98 44.96 -26.19 -10.88
C ARG A 98 44.02 -25.93 -9.69
N ARG A 99 44.52 -26.07 -8.44
CA ARG A 99 43.69 -25.89 -7.23
C ARG A 99 43.19 -24.45 -7.04
N PRO A 100 44.08 -23.42 -7.08
CA PRO A 100 43.60 -22.03 -7.02
C PRO A 100 42.70 -21.66 -8.20
N ARG A 101 42.93 -22.25 -9.39
CA ARG A 101 42.05 -22.03 -10.57
C ARG A 101 40.66 -22.60 -10.35
N ALA A 102 40.51 -23.80 -9.78
CA ALA A 102 39.22 -24.37 -9.45
C ALA A 102 38.45 -23.50 -8.44
N TRP A 103 39.13 -23.00 -7.42
CA TRP A 103 38.56 -22.06 -6.47
C TRP A 103 38.14 -20.74 -7.15
N MET A 104 38.99 -20.17 -7.97
CA MET A 104 38.66 -18.95 -8.71
C MET A 104 37.47 -19.17 -9.66
N SER A 105 37.37 -20.34 -10.33
CA SER A 105 36.22 -20.69 -11.15
C SER A 105 34.92 -20.72 -10.34
N ALA A 106 34.97 -21.29 -9.13
CA ALA A 106 33.80 -21.31 -8.23
C ALA A 106 33.37 -19.89 -7.86
N LEU A 107 34.33 -19.01 -7.54
CA LEU A 107 34.05 -17.61 -7.24
C LEU A 107 33.50 -16.84 -8.45
N ILE A 108 33.99 -17.10 -9.66
CA ILE A 108 33.50 -16.49 -10.91
C ILE A 108 32.05 -16.91 -11.14
N VAL A 109 31.73 -18.18 -10.98
CA VAL A 109 30.38 -18.71 -11.14
C VAL A 109 29.46 -18.12 -10.08
N ALA A 110 29.88 -18.11 -8.82
CA ALA A 110 29.10 -17.51 -7.73
C ALA A 110 28.85 -16.02 -7.97
N PHE A 111 29.87 -15.25 -8.36
CA PHE A 111 29.73 -13.84 -8.70
C PHE A 111 28.74 -13.62 -9.84
N PHE A 112 28.83 -14.42 -10.92
CA PHE A 112 27.91 -14.32 -12.04
C PHE A 112 26.45 -14.54 -11.61
N PHE A 113 26.18 -15.59 -10.83
CA PHE A 113 24.84 -15.86 -10.32
C PHE A 113 24.34 -14.80 -9.34
N LEU A 114 25.20 -14.34 -8.42
CA LEU A 114 24.83 -13.36 -7.38
C LEU A 114 24.80 -11.91 -7.87
N SER A 115 25.35 -11.62 -9.05
CA SER A 115 25.31 -10.27 -9.63
C SER A 115 24.43 -10.24 -10.89
N VAL A 116 24.80 -10.92 -11.97
CA VAL A 116 24.14 -10.79 -13.26
C VAL A 116 22.79 -11.50 -13.25
N VAL A 117 22.78 -12.81 -12.93
CA VAL A 117 21.55 -13.61 -13.01
C VAL A 117 20.53 -13.10 -11.98
N PHE A 118 20.97 -12.88 -10.75
CA PHE A 118 20.08 -12.44 -9.67
C PHE A 118 19.45 -11.07 -9.96
N VAL A 119 20.27 -10.10 -10.39
CA VAL A 119 19.79 -8.74 -10.71
C VAL A 119 18.83 -8.75 -11.90
N VAL A 120 19.18 -9.47 -12.97
CA VAL A 120 18.33 -9.57 -14.15
C VAL A 120 16.97 -10.21 -13.82
N THR A 121 16.93 -11.20 -12.92
CA THR A 121 15.68 -11.86 -12.54
C THR A 121 14.81 -11.01 -11.60
N GLN A 122 15.37 -10.02 -10.91
CA GLN A 122 14.64 -9.16 -9.97
C GLN A 122 13.94 -7.97 -10.63
N TYR A 123 14.16 -7.67 -11.91
CA TYR A 123 13.61 -6.49 -12.58
C TYR A 123 13.72 -5.20 -11.74
N PRO A 124 14.93 -4.71 -11.51
CA PRO A 124 15.10 -3.53 -10.67
C PRO A 124 14.49 -2.29 -11.34
N THR A 125 13.85 -1.45 -10.55
CA THR A 125 13.41 -0.12 -10.97
C THR A 125 14.38 0.96 -10.45
N LEU A 126 14.28 2.18 -10.99
CA LEU A 126 15.07 3.32 -10.51
C LEU A 126 14.38 4.08 -9.36
N GLU A 127 13.23 3.60 -8.89
CA GLU A 127 12.58 4.15 -7.70
C GLU A 127 13.52 4.10 -6.50
N VAL A 128 13.58 5.20 -5.76
CA VAL A 128 14.44 5.33 -4.57
C VAL A 128 14.18 4.22 -3.56
N GLN A 129 12.92 3.84 -3.39
CA GLN A 129 12.54 2.78 -2.46
C GLN A 129 13.01 1.40 -2.92
N ASP A 130 12.88 1.08 -4.20
CA ASP A 130 13.35 -0.19 -4.78
C ASP A 130 14.88 -0.30 -4.69
N LEU A 131 15.59 0.77 -5.04
CA LEU A 131 17.04 0.86 -4.89
C LEU A 131 17.47 0.65 -3.42
N PHE A 132 16.73 1.22 -2.48
CA PHE A 132 17.01 1.06 -1.05
C PHE A 132 16.86 -0.39 -0.58
N ILE A 133 15.79 -1.08 -0.99
CA ILE A 133 15.55 -2.47 -0.61
C ILE A 133 16.55 -3.41 -1.29
N LYS A 134 16.81 -3.23 -2.57
CA LYS A 134 17.63 -4.13 -3.38
C LYS A 134 19.14 -3.98 -3.14
N ARG A 135 19.61 -2.86 -2.57
CA ARG A 135 21.04 -2.67 -2.26
C ARG A 135 21.66 -3.81 -1.44
N VAL A 136 20.87 -4.38 -0.52
CA VAL A 136 21.33 -5.49 0.35
C VAL A 136 21.69 -6.73 -0.44
N GLN A 137 21.05 -6.94 -1.58
CA GLN A 137 21.27 -8.11 -2.44
C GLN A 137 22.66 -8.15 -3.09
N TYR A 138 23.30 -6.97 -3.23
CA TYR A 138 24.64 -6.85 -3.79
C TYR A 138 25.76 -7.17 -2.81
N ILE A 139 25.50 -7.25 -1.50
CA ILE A 139 26.54 -7.50 -0.48
C ILE A 139 27.35 -8.74 -0.81
N GLN A 140 26.71 -9.82 -1.26
CA GLN A 140 27.38 -11.09 -1.58
C GLN A 140 28.30 -10.95 -2.79
N ALA A 141 27.83 -10.29 -3.86
CA ALA A 141 28.65 -10.03 -5.05
C ALA A 141 29.83 -9.11 -4.72
N HIS A 142 29.59 -8.07 -3.92
CA HIS A 142 30.65 -7.16 -3.45
C HIS A 142 31.69 -7.87 -2.58
N ALA A 143 31.24 -8.79 -1.68
CA ALA A 143 32.15 -9.58 -0.86
C ALA A 143 33.09 -10.46 -1.72
N ILE A 144 32.58 -11.13 -2.75
CA ILE A 144 33.40 -11.91 -3.69
C ILE A 144 34.39 -11.00 -4.42
N TYR A 145 33.95 -9.83 -4.87
CA TYR A 145 34.83 -8.88 -5.55
C TYR A 145 35.92 -8.32 -4.62
N ALA A 146 35.61 -8.05 -3.38
CA ALA A 146 36.57 -7.66 -2.36
C ALA A 146 37.66 -8.75 -2.16
N MET A 147 37.27 -10.03 -2.18
CA MET A 147 38.23 -11.15 -2.15
C MET A 147 39.16 -11.12 -3.37
N TRP A 148 38.63 -10.84 -4.58
CA TRP A 148 39.46 -10.70 -5.77
C TRP A 148 40.40 -9.51 -5.68
N ALA A 149 39.97 -8.37 -5.14
CA ALA A 149 40.82 -7.21 -4.92
C ALA A 149 41.95 -7.53 -3.93
N ALA A 150 41.64 -8.28 -2.85
CA ALA A 150 42.65 -8.76 -1.91
C ALA A 150 43.67 -9.72 -2.59
N TYR A 151 43.22 -10.66 -3.40
CA TYR A 151 44.12 -11.52 -4.20
C TYR A 151 44.94 -10.70 -5.18
N GLY A 152 44.36 -9.67 -5.80
CA GLY A 152 45.11 -8.76 -6.67
C GLY A 152 46.22 -8.04 -5.95
N LEU A 153 45.97 -7.56 -4.75
CA LEU A 153 46.98 -6.91 -3.89
C LEU A 153 48.12 -7.85 -3.52
N VAL A 154 47.80 -9.10 -3.14
CA VAL A 154 48.78 -10.13 -2.86
C VAL A 154 49.63 -10.42 -4.11
N ILE A 155 49.00 -10.57 -5.27
CA ILE A 155 49.75 -10.84 -6.55
C ILE A 155 50.65 -9.65 -6.88
N VAL A 156 50.17 -8.41 -6.80
CA VAL A 156 50.97 -7.19 -7.05
C VAL A 156 52.16 -7.11 -6.09
N SER A 157 51.93 -7.41 -4.80
CA SER A 157 53.01 -7.45 -3.79
C SER A 157 54.04 -8.51 -4.10
N LEU A 158 53.66 -9.72 -4.55
CA LEU A 158 54.56 -10.77 -4.95
C LEU A 158 55.34 -10.41 -6.23
N LEU A 159 54.73 -9.73 -7.18
CA LEU A 159 55.36 -9.22 -8.38
C LEU A 159 56.42 -8.15 -8.04
N ALA A 160 56.08 -7.23 -7.09
CA ALA A 160 57.04 -6.25 -6.62
C ALA A 160 58.22 -6.89 -5.89
N TRP A 161 58.00 -7.93 -5.08
CA TRP A 161 59.06 -8.70 -4.46
C TRP A 161 59.97 -9.33 -5.50
N ARG A 162 59.36 -9.98 -6.52
CA ARG A 162 60.12 -10.65 -7.58
C ARG A 162 60.98 -9.67 -8.38
N ALA A 163 60.49 -8.46 -8.61
CA ALA A 163 61.21 -7.42 -9.35
C ALA A 163 62.40 -6.86 -8.56
N VAL A 164 62.18 -6.54 -7.29
CA VAL A 164 63.22 -5.87 -6.44
C VAL A 164 64.03 -6.87 -5.62
N ARG A 165 63.57 -8.13 -5.51
CA ARG A 165 64.18 -9.20 -4.68
C ARG A 165 64.33 -8.87 -3.19
N ALA A 166 63.55 -7.92 -2.68
CA ALA A 166 63.54 -7.53 -1.27
C ALA A 166 62.15 -7.83 -0.66
N PRO A 167 62.02 -8.75 0.32
CA PRO A 167 60.76 -9.12 0.90
C PRO A 167 60.09 -7.94 1.63
N ALA A 168 60.88 -6.99 2.16
CA ALA A 168 60.38 -5.77 2.75
C ALA A 168 59.53 -4.93 1.76
N VAL A 169 59.85 -4.94 0.47
CA VAL A 169 59.11 -4.23 -0.55
C VAL A 169 57.74 -4.84 -0.73
N ALA A 170 57.63 -6.17 -0.75
CA ALA A 170 56.33 -6.86 -0.84
C ALA A 170 55.45 -6.51 0.37
N LEU A 171 56.00 -6.52 1.57
CA LEU A 171 55.30 -6.15 2.78
C LEU A 171 54.85 -4.69 2.74
N ALA A 172 55.73 -3.79 2.32
CA ALA A 172 55.41 -2.36 2.20
C ALA A 172 54.26 -2.10 1.19
N VAL A 173 54.29 -2.75 0.04
CA VAL A 173 53.23 -2.67 -0.98
C VAL A 173 51.92 -3.23 -0.43
N ALA A 174 51.95 -4.37 0.28
CA ALA A 174 50.76 -4.96 0.88
C ALA A 174 50.14 -4.05 1.95
N LEU A 175 50.99 -3.52 2.86
CA LEU A 175 50.54 -2.62 3.93
C LEU A 175 50.02 -1.29 3.36
N ALA A 176 50.73 -0.69 2.41
CA ALA A 176 50.32 0.56 1.79
C ALA A 176 49.00 0.37 0.98
N GLY A 177 48.86 -0.76 0.28
CA GLY A 177 47.64 -1.09 -0.42
C GLY A 177 46.47 -1.31 0.54
N ALA A 178 46.65 -2.08 1.59
CA ALA A 178 45.64 -2.31 2.61
C ALA A 178 45.23 -0.98 3.31
N ALA A 179 46.20 -0.17 3.70
CA ALA A 179 45.93 1.16 4.30
C ALA A 179 45.19 2.07 3.28
N GLY A 180 45.62 2.09 2.02
CA GLY A 180 44.98 2.85 0.96
C GLY A 180 43.52 2.42 0.73
N PHE A 181 43.23 1.12 0.74
CA PHE A 181 41.83 0.62 0.62
C PHE A 181 40.96 1.04 1.77
N THR A 182 41.51 0.89 3.01
CA THR A 182 40.79 1.32 4.19
C THR A 182 40.52 2.83 4.16
N TRP A 183 41.53 3.64 3.78
CA TRP A 183 41.40 5.08 3.68
C TRP A 183 40.35 5.48 2.61
N ILE A 184 40.42 4.91 1.40
CA ILE A 184 39.44 5.21 0.33
C ILE A 184 38.01 4.85 0.76
N GLY A 185 37.84 3.71 1.44
CA GLY A 185 36.54 3.29 1.97
C GLY A 185 35.99 4.25 3.01
N LEU A 186 36.82 4.62 3.98
CA LEU A 186 36.43 5.56 5.04
C LEU A 186 36.17 6.97 4.52
N ASP A 187 36.99 7.46 3.58
CA ASP A 187 36.81 8.78 2.98
C ASP A 187 35.49 8.85 2.18
N LYS A 188 35.20 7.83 1.39
CA LYS A 188 33.98 7.73 0.63
C LYS A 188 32.74 7.68 1.53
N ASP A 189 32.80 6.91 2.61
CA ASP A 189 31.74 6.76 3.58
C ASP A 189 31.51 8.01 4.44
N ALA A 190 32.55 8.83 4.61
CA ALA A 190 32.49 10.06 5.38
C ALA A 190 32.11 11.31 4.59
N HIS A 191 32.48 11.40 3.30
CA HIS A 191 32.43 12.65 2.54
C HIS A 191 31.72 12.56 1.19
N ASP A 192 31.56 11.36 0.59
CA ASP A 192 30.87 11.22 -0.69
C ASP A 192 29.35 11.29 -0.50
N GLN A 193 28.78 12.47 -0.65
CA GLN A 193 27.35 12.71 -0.48
C GLN A 193 26.49 11.85 -1.42
N LYS A 194 26.94 11.55 -2.62
CA LYS A 194 26.22 10.68 -3.57
C LYS A 194 26.18 9.23 -3.07
N HIS A 195 27.31 8.76 -2.54
CA HIS A 195 27.43 7.44 -1.96
C HIS A 195 26.55 7.31 -0.72
N ILE A 196 26.64 8.28 0.20
CA ILE A 196 25.86 8.30 1.45
C ILE A 196 24.36 8.35 1.15
N THR A 197 23.92 9.17 0.21
CA THR A 197 22.50 9.26 -0.16
C THR A 197 21.98 7.97 -0.81
N ALA A 198 22.81 7.33 -1.63
CA ALA A 198 22.40 6.10 -2.34
C ALA A 198 22.46 4.85 -1.45
N LEU A 199 23.53 4.71 -0.63
CA LEU A 199 23.84 3.48 0.10
C LEU A 199 23.77 3.61 1.63
N GLY A 200 23.71 4.82 2.16
CA GLY A 200 23.89 5.12 3.57
C GLY A 200 25.36 5.12 3.99
N SER A 201 25.65 5.63 5.18
CA SER A 201 26.99 5.58 5.77
C SER A 201 27.16 4.33 6.62
N SER A 202 28.32 3.69 6.56
CA SER A 202 28.70 2.60 7.47
C SER A 202 29.18 3.11 8.84
N ASN A 203 29.48 4.41 8.95
CA ASN A 203 29.89 5.03 10.19
C ASN A 203 28.69 5.21 11.12
N GLN A 204 28.46 4.26 12.01
CA GLN A 204 27.36 4.26 12.97
C GLN A 204 27.66 5.02 14.27
N ARG A 205 28.78 5.74 14.38
CA ARG A 205 29.08 6.52 15.56
C ARG A 205 28.10 7.68 15.74
N GLY A 206 27.42 7.71 16.87
CA GLY A 206 26.40 8.71 17.19
C GLY A 206 25.07 8.51 16.42
N HIS A 207 24.87 7.35 15.79
CA HIS A 207 23.58 6.94 15.22
C HIS A 207 22.83 6.12 16.27
N ASP A 208 22.04 6.78 17.09
CA ASP A 208 21.21 6.16 18.13
C ASP A 208 19.70 6.16 17.80
N PHE A 209 19.36 6.49 16.56
CA PHE A 209 17.98 6.68 16.13
C PHE A 209 17.09 5.43 16.29
N GLY A 210 17.65 4.24 16.10
CA GLY A 210 16.92 2.99 16.37
C GLY A 210 16.59 2.83 17.86
N TRP A 211 17.50 3.23 18.74
CA TRP A 211 17.28 3.25 20.18
C TRP A 211 16.22 4.27 20.57
N GLN A 212 16.34 5.51 20.08
CA GLN A 212 15.35 6.57 20.28
C GLN A 212 13.96 6.13 19.81
N PHE A 213 13.89 5.56 18.60
CA PHE A 213 12.63 5.05 18.04
C PHE A 213 11.96 4.05 18.99
N GLY A 214 12.67 3.05 19.46
CA GLY A 214 12.06 2.01 20.29
C GLY A 214 11.75 2.48 21.71
N ARG A 215 12.72 3.14 22.34
CA ARG A 215 12.61 3.55 23.74
C ARG A 215 11.57 4.64 23.95
N TYR A 216 11.56 5.67 23.08
CA TYR A 216 10.65 6.80 23.26
C TYR A 216 9.19 6.46 23.00
N GLN A 217 8.92 5.43 22.21
CA GLN A 217 7.57 4.89 22.06
C GLN A 217 7.07 4.23 23.36
N LEU A 218 7.94 3.50 24.06
CA LEU A 218 7.62 2.74 25.27
C LEU A 218 7.60 3.59 26.54
N GLU A 219 8.63 4.43 26.71
CA GLU A 219 8.81 5.25 27.91
C GLU A 219 8.30 6.68 27.78
N GLY A 220 7.94 7.13 26.57
CA GLY A 220 7.46 8.50 26.34
C GLY A 220 8.45 9.56 26.72
N MET A 221 7.96 10.71 27.20
CA MET A 221 8.79 11.85 27.61
C MET A 221 9.81 11.52 28.73
N PRO A 222 9.49 10.73 29.75
CA PRO A 222 10.50 10.30 30.73
C PRO A 222 11.71 9.58 30.11
N GLY A 223 11.53 8.80 29.05
CA GLY A 223 12.62 8.18 28.31
C GLY A 223 13.46 9.21 27.55
N ILE A 224 12.80 10.18 26.92
CA ILE A 224 13.46 11.28 26.20
C ILE A 224 14.30 12.15 27.16
N LEU A 225 13.73 12.55 28.29
CA LEU A 225 14.41 13.42 29.25
C LEU A 225 15.65 12.78 29.89
N LYS A 226 15.67 11.46 30.04
CA LYS A 226 16.86 10.73 30.54
C LYS A 226 18.05 10.79 29.59
N GLU A 227 17.80 10.97 28.30
CA GLU A 227 18.82 10.96 27.24
C GLU A 227 19.05 12.34 26.63
N LEU A 228 18.29 13.34 27.04
CA LEU A 228 18.44 14.71 26.56
C LEU A 228 19.73 15.30 27.06
N ASP A 229 20.59 15.75 26.14
CA ASP A 229 21.81 16.49 26.51
C ASP A 229 21.43 17.82 27.21
N PRO A 230 22.10 18.19 28.30
CA PRO A 230 21.83 19.47 28.99
C PRO A 230 21.91 20.71 28.10
N SER A 231 22.67 20.64 26.99
CA SER A 231 22.78 21.72 26.00
C SER A 231 21.63 21.77 24.98
N GLU A 232 20.84 20.70 24.89
CA GLU A 232 19.70 20.65 23.98
C GLU A 232 18.52 21.46 24.53
N PRO A 233 17.70 22.08 23.64
CA PRO A 233 16.47 22.74 24.05
C PRO A 233 15.49 21.75 24.70
N ARG A 234 14.93 22.14 25.84
CA ARG A 234 13.91 21.37 26.54
C ARG A 234 12.64 21.21 25.70
N PRO A 235 11.92 20.09 25.85
CA PRO A 235 10.61 19.93 25.24
C PRO A 235 9.60 20.97 25.79
N PRO A 236 8.60 21.37 24.98
CA PRO A 236 7.62 22.39 25.39
C PRO A 236 6.65 21.90 26.46
N ASP A 237 6.46 20.59 26.61
CA ASP A 237 5.65 19.94 27.62
C ASP A 237 6.38 18.69 28.09
N GLU A 238 6.88 18.70 29.34
CA GLU A 238 7.65 17.59 29.91
C GLU A 238 6.76 16.41 30.36
N ASP A 239 5.44 16.55 30.32
CA ASP A 239 4.48 15.50 30.62
C ASP A 239 3.92 14.81 29.34
N TYR A 240 4.25 15.30 28.14
CA TYR A 240 3.75 14.76 26.89
C TYR A 240 4.87 14.36 25.91
N PRO A 241 4.80 13.14 25.35
CA PRO A 241 3.85 12.07 25.60
C PRO A 241 4.13 11.33 26.91
N PRO A 242 3.09 10.91 27.65
CA PRO A 242 3.33 10.05 28.82
C PRO A 242 3.83 8.65 28.38
N PRO A 243 4.42 7.87 29.28
CA PRO A 243 4.81 6.49 29.00
C PRO A 243 3.57 5.63 28.68
N MET A 244 3.78 4.52 27.97
CA MET A 244 2.70 3.52 27.86
C MET A 244 2.22 3.06 29.23
N SER A 245 0.94 2.79 29.37
CA SER A 245 0.33 2.28 30.60
C SER A 245 0.99 0.93 30.98
N PRO A 246 1.03 0.55 32.27
CA PRO A 246 1.49 -0.77 32.66
C PRO A 246 0.66 -1.89 32.01
N ASN A 247 1.31 -2.97 31.59
CA ASN A 247 0.69 -4.11 30.93
C ASN A 247 -0.12 -3.75 29.66
N ALA A 248 0.29 -2.70 28.96
CA ALA A 248 -0.35 -2.29 27.72
C ALA A 248 -0.11 -3.30 26.59
N ILE A 249 -1.04 -3.37 25.65
CA ILE A 249 -0.90 -4.11 24.41
C ILE A 249 -0.43 -3.12 23.31
N PHE A 250 0.72 -3.44 22.71
CA PHE A 250 1.34 -2.63 21.68
C PHE A 250 1.28 -3.35 20.34
N PHE A 251 0.50 -2.83 19.41
CA PHE A 251 0.47 -3.28 18.03
C PHE A 251 1.63 -2.67 17.26
N GLY A 252 2.72 -3.44 17.11
CA GLY A 252 3.84 -3.10 16.26
C GLY A 252 3.51 -3.38 14.79
N GLY A 253 4.10 -2.58 13.91
CA GLY A 253 3.82 -2.63 12.49
C GLY A 253 4.84 -3.39 11.65
N THR A 254 5.26 -2.72 10.56
CA THR A 254 6.33 -3.19 9.67
C THR A 254 7.72 -2.98 10.30
N ASP A 255 8.80 -3.43 9.62
CA ASP A 255 10.15 -3.05 10.01
C ASP A 255 10.32 -1.51 10.01
N PRO A 256 10.83 -0.83 10.99
CA PRO A 256 11.41 -1.24 12.27
C PRO A 256 10.41 -1.45 13.40
N GLY A 257 9.12 -1.11 13.23
CA GLY A 257 8.09 -1.22 14.27
C GLY A 257 7.87 -2.63 14.80
N ARG A 258 8.36 -3.64 14.09
CA ARG A 258 8.41 -5.03 14.55
C ARG A 258 9.67 -5.34 15.34
N PHE A 259 10.84 -5.08 14.76
CA PHE A 259 12.11 -5.59 15.30
C PHE A 259 12.66 -4.72 16.43
N VAL A 260 12.53 -3.40 16.34
CA VAL A 260 13.10 -2.52 17.37
C VAL A 260 12.36 -2.66 18.71
N PRO A 261 11.03 -2.60 18.79
CA PRO A 261 10.33 -2.87 20.04
C PRO A 261 10.58 -4.29 20.59
N THR A 262 10.70 -5.30 19.71
CA THR A 262 11.09 -6.67 20.13
C THR A 262 12.43 -6.65 20.86
N TYR A 263 13.45 -6.01 20.29
CA TYR A 263 14.74 -5.86 20.93
C TYR A 263 14.64 -5.11 22.24
N MET A 264 13.92 -3.99 22.29
CA MET A 264 13.76 -3.17 23.49
C MET A 264 13.15 -3.96 24.65
N ILE A 265 12.07 -4.66 24.38
CA ILE A 265 11.30 -5.39 25.42
C ILE A 265 12.05 -6.64 25.85
N PHE A 266 12.49 -7.50 24.93
CA PHE A 266 13.02 -8.83 25.25
C PHE A 266 14.53 -8.87 25.47
N SER A 267 15.31 -7.96 24.88
CA SER A 267 16.77 -7.96 25.01
C SER A 267 17.30 -6.82 25.87
N ALA A 268 16.82 -5.60 25.67
CA ALA A 268 17.24 -4.45 26.44
C ALA A 268 16.45 -4.26 27.75
N ASN A 269 15.43 -5.08 27.98
CA ASN A 269 14.57 -5.05 29.18
C ASN A 269 13.93 -3.67 29.45
N VAL A 270 13.59 -2.97 28.35
CA VAL A 270 12.84 -1.70 28.39
C VAL A 270 11.35 -2.00 28.33
N ARG A 271 10.62 -1.74 29.41
CA ARG A 271 9.19 -2.02 29.55
C ARG A 271 8.81 -3.48 29.23
N PRO A 272 9.38 -4.48 29.95
CA PRO A 272 9.09 -5.90 29.76
C PRO A 272 7.64 -6.27 30.13
N ASP A 273 6.90 -5.34 30.72
CA ASP A 273 5.48 -5.46 31.04
C ASP A 273 4.58 -5.26 29.83
N VAL A 274 5.08 -4.68 28.70
CA VAL A 274 4.30 -4.40 27.50
C VAL A 274 4.18 -5.64 26.62
N TYR A 275 2.96 -5.96 26.18
CA TYR A 275 2.67 -7.07 25.26
C TYR A 275 2.77 -6.61 23.81
N LEU A 276 3.88 -6.95 23.15
CA LEU A 276 4.10 -6.60 21.75
C LEU A 276 3.47 -7.62 20.80
N ILE A 277 2.58 -7.17 19.94
CA ILE A 277 1.92 -7.97 18.91
C ILE A 277 2.19 -7.36 17.55
N THR A 278 2.80 -8.14 16.64
CA THR A 278 3.01 -7.72 15.25
C THR A 278 1.72 -7.86 14.46
N GLN A 279 1.05 -6.75 14.20
CA GLN A 279 -0.25 -6.69 13.55
C GLN A 279 -0.28 -7.39 12.18
N ASN A 280 0.77 -7.23 11.37
CA ASN A 280 0.86 -7.79 10.02
C ASN A 280 1.08 -9.31 9.98
N ALA A 281 1.33 -9.95 11.12
CA ALA A 281 1.63 -11.36 11.21
C ALA A 281 0.49 -12.21 11.80
N LEU A 282 -0.64 -11.60 12.15
CA LEU A 282 -1.74 -12.28 12.84
C LEU A 282 -2.41 -13.39 12.02
N ALA A 283 -2.40 -13.27 10.67
CA ALA A 283 -2.90 -14.34 9.79
C ALA A 283 -1.95 -15.55 9.67
N ASP A 284 -0.70 -15.45 10.19
CA ASP A 284 0.27 -16.55 10.21
C ASP A 284 0.04 -17.45 11.43
N ASN A 285 -0.28 -18.73 11.18
CA ASN A 285 -0.55 -19.68 12.23
C ASN A 285 0.66 -19.96 13.13
N THR A 286 1.88 -19.91 12.58
CA THR A 286 3.11 -20.13 13.36
C THR A 286 3.31 -18.96 14.32
N TYR A 287 3.17 -17.73 13.84
CA TYR A 287 3.23 -16.55 14.67
C TYR A 287 2.15 -16.56 15.77
N MET A 288 0.91 -16.87 15.42
CA MET A 288 -0.19 -16.95 16.39
C MET A 288 0.02 -18.02 17.46
N THR A 289 0.60 -19.17 17.10
CA THR A 289 0.96 -20.20 18.08
C THR A 289 1.98 -19.67 19.07
N GLN A 290 3.04 -19.03 18.59
CA GLN A 290 4.05 -18.40 19.45
C GLN A 290 3.46 -17.31 20.36
N MET A 291 2.54 -16.51 19.87
CA MET A 291 1.89 -15.46 20.67
C MET A 291 0.98 -16.04 21.75
N ARG A 292 0.27 -17.13 21.45
CA ARG A 292 -0.52 -17.85 22.46
C ARG A 292 0.36 -18.45 23.56
N ASP A 293 1.48 -19.07 23.17
CA ASP A 293 2.43 -19.65 24.14
C ASP A 293 3.08 -18.56 25.00
N LEU A 294 3.35 -17.39 24.43
CA LEU A 294 4.03 -16.29 25.11
C LEU A 294 3.11 -15.48 26.04
N TYR A 295 1.86 -15.24 25.60
CA TYR A 295 0.97 -14.26 26.22
C TYR A 295 -0.38 -14.83 26.67
N GLY A 296 -0.78 -16.02 26.24
CA GLY A 296 -2.14 -16.56 26.42
C GLY A 296 -2.65 -16.65 27.86
N ASP A 297 -1.73 -16.74 28.84
CA ASP A 297 -2.09 -16.75 30.27
C ASP A 297 -2.29 -15.33 30.85
N ARG A 298 -1.93 -14.27 30.12
CA ARG A 298 -1.91 -12.90 30.62
C ARG A 298 -2.86 -11.96 29.86
N ILE A 299 -3.05 -12.19 28.57
CA ILE A 299 -3.99 -11.47 27.71
C ILE A 299 -4.75 -12.46 26.84
N TRP A 300 -5.96 -12.10 26.43
CA TRP A 300 -6.71 -12.92 25.50
C TRP A 300 -6.04 -12.91 24.12
N MET A 301 -5.76 -14.08 23.60
CA MET A 301 -5.24 -14.29 22.24
C MET A 301 -6.18 -15.20 21.45
N PRO A 302 -6.46 -14.90 20.16
CA PRO A 302 -7.32 -15.72 19.32
C PRO A 302 -6.88 -17.19 19.30
N SER A 303 -7.80 -18.12 19.59
CA SER A 303 -7.57 -19.54 19.39
C SER A 303 -7.46 -19.89 17.90
N GLN A 304 -7.12 -21.14 17.59
CA GLN A 304 -7.15 -21.59 16.19
C GLN A 304 -8.57 -21.50 15.59
N THR A 305 -9.59 -21.74 16.41
CA THR A 305 -11.00 -21.62 15.99
C THR A 305 -11.35 -20.17 15.68
N ASP A 306 -10.91 -19.22 16.50
CA ASP A 306 -11.13 -17.79 16.26
C ASP A 306 -10.41 -17.31 14.99
N SER A 307 -9.18 -17.78 14.75
CA SER A 307 -8.43 -17.50 13.53
C SER A 307 -9.15 -18.02 12.28
N ASN A 308 -9.67 -19.25 12.35
CA ASN A 308 -10.47 -19.83 11.26
C ASN A 308 -11.80 -19.07 11.07
N SER A 309 -12.42 -18.60 12.14
CA SER A 309 -13.63 -17.77 12.08
C SER A 309 -13.37 -16.41 11.42
N ALA A 310 -12.24 -15.77 11.72
CA ALA A 310 -11.82 -14.51 11.08
C ALA A 310 -11.61 -14.71 9.58
N PHE A 311 -10.96 -15.81 9.17
CA PHE A 311 -10.81 -16.18 7.78
C PHE A 311 -12.18 -16.40 7.10
N ALA A 312 -13.08 -17.16 7.72
CA ALA A 312 -14.42 -17.40 7.19
C ALA A 312 -15.23 -16.10 7.06
N ARG A 313 -15.13 -15.19 8.05
CA ARG A 313 -15.76 -13.85 7.98
C ARG A 313 -15.25 -13.03 6.80
N TYR A 314 -13.96 -13.12 6.48
CA TYR A 314 -13.38 -12.47 5.31
C TYR A 314 -13.95 -13.06 4.01
N ILE A 315 -13.92 -14.40 3.87
CA ILE A 315 -14.45 -15.08 2.68
C ILE A 315 -15.92 -14.74 2.46
N ASN A 316 -16.75 -14.81 3.51
CA ASN A 316 -18.16 -14.43 3.41
C ASN A 316 -18.38 -12.98 2.93
N LYS A 317 -17.49 -12.04 3.31
CA LYS A 317 -17.55 -10.65 2.81
C LYS A 317 -17.20 -10.56 1.33
N VAL A 318 -16.26 -11.38 0.85
CA VAL A 318 -15.88 -11.46 -0.57
C VAL A 318 -17.01 -12.10 -1.37
N GLU A 319 -17.53 -13.24 -0.94
CA GLU A 319 -18.63 -13.95 -1.61
C GLU A 319 -19.92 -13.13 -1.65
N SER A 320 -20.17 -12.32 -0.62
CA SER A 320 -21.31 -11.41 -0.58
C SER A 320 -21.10 -10.11 -1.36
N GLY A 321 -19.96 -9.92 -2.04
CA GLY A 321 -19.65 -8.72 -2.83
C GLY A 321 -19.45 -7.45 -1.98
N LEU A 322 -19.29 -7.57 -0.65
CA LEU A 322 -18.98 -6.46 0.24
C LEU A 322 -17.52 -6.03 0.13
N ILE A 323 -16.66 -6.92 -0.33
CA ILE A 323 -15.24 -6.66 -0.58
C ILE A 323 -14.91 -7.24 -1.95
N ASP A 324 -14.34 -6.42 -2.83
CA ASP A 324 -13.74 -6.90 -4.07
C ASP A 324 -12.35 -7.47 -3.73
N ALA A 325 -12.20 -8.78 -3.81
CA ALA A 325 -10.94 -9.46 -3.54
C ALA A 325 -10.06 -9.58 -4.78
N GLY A 326 -10.56 -9.29 -5.98
CA GLY A 326 -9.81 -9.46 -7.22
C GLY A 326 -9.16 -10.84 -7.32
N ALA A 327 -7.83 -10.87 -7.56
CA ALA A 327 -7.04 -12.09 -7.65
C ALA A 327 -6.54 -12.61 -6.28
N ASP A 328 -6.88 -11.96 -5.17
CA ASP A 328 -6.38 -12.30 -3.83
C ASP A 328 -6.96 -13.61 -3.27
N VAL A 329 -8.08 -14.06 -3.80
CA VAL A 329 -8.75 -15.31 -3.38
C VAL A 329 -8.71 -16.30 -4.54
N THR A 330 -8.10 -17.45 -4.30
CA THR A 330 -8.03 -18.56 -5.26
C THR A 330 -8.65 -19.82 -4.66
N THR A 331 -9.25 -20.65 -5.51
CA THR A 331 -9.79 -21.95 -5.08
C THR A 331 -9.04 -23.07 -5.80
N GLU A 332 -8.19 -23.78 -5.05
CA GLU A 332 -7.45 -24.93 -5.55
C GLU A 332 -7.88 -26.22 -4.82
N ASN A 333 -8.24 -27.25 -5.57
CA ASN A 333 -8.65 -28.56 -5.03
C ASN A 333 -9.78 -28.47 -3.97
N GLY A 334 -10.72 -27.52 -4.14
CA GLY A 334 -11.82 -27.30 -3.22
C GLY A 334 -11.44 -26.58 -1.92
N LYS A 335 -10.20 -26.11 -1.81
CA LYS A 335 -9.73 -25.27 -0.70
C LYS A 335 -9.61 -23.81 -1.16
N VAL A 336 -10.24 -22.93 -0.40
CA VAL A 336 -10.10 -21.48 -0.61
C VAL A 336 -8.78 -21.04 0.00
N GLN A 337 -7.96 -20.34 -0.78
CA GLN A 337 -6.70 -19.74 -0.35
C GLN A 337 -6.75 -18.23 -0.55
N VAL A 338 -6.22 -17.51 0.43
CA VAL A 338 -6.01 -16.07 0.34
C VAL A 338 -4.50 -15.84 0.17
N THR A 339 -4.10 -15.44 -1.04
CA THR A 339 -2.69 -15.30 -1.41
C THR A 339 -2.25 -13.85 -1.60
N GLY A 340 -3.21 -12.94 -1.77
CA GLY A 340 -2.95 -11.52 -1.98
C GLY A 340 -2.72 -10.76 -0.68
N VAL A 341 -1.89 -9.72 -0.78
CA VAL A 341 -1.56 -8.83 0.36
C VAL A 341 -2.82 -8.18 0.93
N GLY A 342 -3.75 -7.75 0.08
CA GLY A 342 -5.00 -7.11 0.49
C GLY A 342 -5.86 -8.01 1.37
N GLY A 343 -6.08 -9.26 0.95
CA GLY A 343 -6.86 -10.24 1.69
C GLY A 343 -6.24 -10.60 3.05
N VAL A 344 -4.93 -10.83 3.07
CA VAL A 344 -4.19 -11.11 4.31
C VAL A 344 -4.30 -9.94 5.29
N MET A 345 -4.18 -8.68 4.81
CA MET A 345 -4.33 -7.50 5.65
C MET A 345 -5.75 -7.34 6.22
N GLN A 346 -6.78 -7.73 5.48
CA GLN A 346 -8.17 -7.74 5.98
C GLN A 346 -8.37 -8.77 7.09
N ILE A 347 -7.78 -9.97 6.97
CA ILE A 347 -7.81 -10.99 8.03
C ILE A 347 -7.05 -10.50 9.27
N ASN A 348 -5.87 -9.91 9.10
CA ASN A 348 -5.12 -9.28 10.19
C ASN A 348 -5.97 -8.21 10.90
N ALA A 349 -6.70 -7.40 10.14
CA ALA A 349 -7.58 -6.38 10.68
C ALA A 349 -8.70 -6.94 11.57
N LEU A 350 -9.32 -8.05 11.14
CA LEU A 350 -10.36 -8.74 11.93
C LEU A 350 -9.79 -9.33 13.22
N LEU A 351 -8.61 -9.97 13.15
CA LEU A 351 -7.96 -10.53 14.33
C LEU A 351 -7.49 -9.44 15.31
N THR A 352 -6.98 -8.32 14.80
CA THR A 352 -6.63 -7.16 15.63
C THR A 352 -7.85 -6.61 16.36
N GLU A 353 -9.00 -6.53 15.68
CA GLU A 353 -10.26 -6.08 16.28
C GLU A 353 -10.73 -7.04 17.38
N ASP A 354 -10.62 -8.34 17.16
CA ASP A 354 -10.99 -9.35 18.16
C ASP A 354 -10.09 -9.25 19.41
N ILE A 355 -8.76 -9.11 19.23
CA ILE A 355 -7.81 -8.90 20.34
C ILE A 355 -8.16 -7.64 21.13
N TRP A 356 -8.42 -6.55 20.44
CA TRP A 356 -8.79 -5.29 21.08
C TRP A 356 -10.12 -5.41 21.85
N ARG A 357 -11.16 -6.02 21.27
CA ARG A 357 -12.48 -6.16 21.90
C ARG A 357 -12.44 -6.94 23.21
N HIS A 358 -11.73 -8.06 23.23
CA HIS A 358 -11.67 -8.89 24.43
C HIS A 358 -10.80 -8.28 25.53
N ASN A 359 -9.65 -7.74 25.17
CA ASN A 359 -8.70 -7.23 26.16
C ASN A 359 -9.06 -5.83 26.70
N LYS A 360 -9.83 -5.00 25.98
CA LYS A 360 -10.31 -3.74 26.53
C LYS A 360 -11.29 -3.96 27.68
N GLU A 361 -12.08 -5.02 27.65
CA GLU A 361 -12.97 -5.40 28.74
C GLU A 361 -12.21 -5.86 29.99
N ALA A 362 -11.00 -6.39 29.78
CA ALA A 362 -10.06 -6.74 30.86
C ALA A 362 -9.26 -5.52 31.39
N GLY A 363 -9.46 -4.33 30.84
CA GLY A 363 -8.85 -3.08 31.30
C GLY A 363 -7.46 -2.79 30.75
N HIS A 364 -7.03 -3.47 29.67
CA HIS A 364 -5.77 -3.14 29.00
C HIS A 364 -5.89 -1.88 28.15
N ASP A 365 -4.85 -1.05 28.20
CA ASP A 365 -4.64 0.04 27.23
C ASP A 365 -3.92 -0.47 25.97
N PHE A 366 -4.17 0.22 24.84
CA PHE A 366 -3.63 -0.21 23.55
C PHE A 366 -2.89 0.94 22.87
N TYR A 367 -1.81 0.57 22.19
CA TYR A 367 -1.00 1.49 21.38
C TYR A 367 -0.74 0.90 20.01
N VAL A 368 -0.56 1.78 19.02
CA VAL A 368 -0.34 1.40 17.60
C VAL A 368 0.82 2.22 17.07
N GLU A 369 1.87 1.54 16.63
CA GLU A 369 3.01 2.16 15.95
C GLU A 369 2.72 2.36 14.46
N GLU A 370 1.87 1.59 13.89
CA GLU A 370 1.78 1.33 12.46
C GLU A 370 1.49 2.57 11.62
N SER A 371 2.17 2.63 10.50
CA SER A 371 1.89 3.56 9.42
C SER A 371 0.59 3.25 8.65
N TYR A 372 -0.08 2.14 8.96
CA TYR A 372 -1.39 1.77 8.42
C TYR A 372 -2.40 1.53 9.54
N PRO A 373 -2.90 2.57 10.22
CA PRO A 373 -4.03 2.37 11.10
C PRO A 373 -5.17 1.74 10.32
N ILE A 374 -5.69 0.63 10.85
CA ILE A 374 -6.80 -0.08 10.20
C ILE A 374 -8.04 0.82 10.23
N PRO A 375 -8.89 0.85 9.19
CA PRO A 375 -10.02 1.77 9.10
C PRO A 375 -10.94 1.80 10.33
N TRP A 376 -11.19 0.65 10.98
CA TRP A 376 -12.03 0.59 12.16
C TRP A 376 -11.43 1.30 13.40
N MET A 377 -10.09 1.44 13.46
CA MET A 377 -9.39 2.06 14.61
C MET A 377 -9.56 3.58 14.65
N TYR A 378 -9.67 4.26 13.51
CA TYR A 378 -9.65 5.72 13.47
C TYR A 378 -10.58 6.43 14.45
N PRO A 379 -11.83 5.97 14.69
CA PRO A 379 -12.71 6.60 15.68
C PRO A 379 -12.22 6.51 17.12
N TYR A 380 -11.27 5.63 17.41
CA TYR A 380 -10.73 5.33 18.75
C TYR A 380 -9.30 5.85 18.95
N LEU A 381 -8.62 6.25 17.85
CA LEU A 381 -7.23 6.69 17.89
C LEU A 381 -7.08 8.13 18.37
N GLU A 382 -6.01 8.37 19.12
CA GLU A 382 -5.50 9.70 19.47
C GLU A 382 -3.96 9.75 19.34
N PRO A 383 -3.34 10.92 19.03
CA PRO A 383 -1.88 11.05 18.99
C PRO A 383 -1.27 10.82 20.36
N HIS A 384 -0.12 10.14 20.38
CA HIS A 384 0.63 9.84 21.59
C HIS A 384 2.14 9.96 21.33
N GLY A 385 2.60 11.16 21.03
CA GLY A 385 3.98 11.41 20.65
C GLY A 385 4.36 10.74 19.35
N LEU A 386 5.27 9.75 19.41
CA LEU A 386 5.72 9.03 18.21
C LEU A 386 4.72 7.99 17.67
N ILE A 387 3.74 7.62 18.48
CA ILE A 387 2.77 6.56 18.16
C ILE A 387 1.34 7.04 18.34
N LEU A 388 0.40 6.13 18.19
CA LEU A 388 -1.03 6.37 18.41
C LEU A 388 -1.50 5.56 19.63
N LYS A 389 -2.34 6.17 20.50
CA LYS A 389 -3.09 5.44 21.53
C LYS A 389 -4.44 5.03 20.95
N LEU A 390 -4.82 3.76 21.13
CA LEU A 390 -6.11 3.21 20.72
C LEU A 390 -7.00 3.08 21.96
N ASN A 391 -7.94 3.99 22.11
CA ASN A 391 -8.84 4.04 23.27
C ASN A 391 -9.90 2.95 23.23
N ALA A 392 -10.42 2.54 24.38
CA ALA A 392 -11.53 1.60 24.49
C ALA A 392 -12.83 2.15 23.88
N ASP A 393 -13.05 3.47 24.01
CA ASP A 393 -14.22 4.17 23.51
C ASP A 393 -13.87 5.23 22.47
N ARG A 394 -14.85 5.60 21.65
CA ARG A 394 -14.69 6.68 20.67
C ARG A 394 -14.52 8.01 21.40
N LYS A 395 -13.44 8.70 21.12
CA LYS A 395 -13.15 10.02 21.69
C LYS A 395 -12.96 11.07 20.61
N PRO A 396 -13.49 12.29 20.79
CA PRO A 396 -13.11 13.43 19.96
C PRO A 396 -11.66 13.83 20.26
N LEU A 397 -10.93 14.29 19.23
CA LEU A 397 -9.62 14.90 19.44
C LEU A 397 -9.82 16.31 19.98
N THR A 398 -9.34 16.56 21.21
CA THR A 398 -9.47 17.87 21.83
C THR A 398 -8.46 18.87 21.26
N PRO A 399 -8.80 20.17 21.17
CA PRO A 399 -7.86 21.20 20.74
C PRO A 399 -6.58 21.24 21.57
N GLU A 400 -6.67 20.91 22.86
CA GLU A 400 -5.52 20.83 23.75
C GLU A 400 -4.56 19.72 23.39
N LEU A 401 -5.07 18.51 23.16
CA LEU A 401 -4.26 17.35 22.73
C LEU A 401 -3.58 17.63 21.39
N ILE A 402 -4.32 18.19 20.42
CA ILE A 402 -3.77 18.58 19.12
C ILE A 402 -2.62 19.58 19.29
N ARG A 403 -2.79 20.60 20.15
CA ARG A 403 -1.73 21.59 20.41
C ARG A 403 -0.49 20.94 21.06
N LYS A 404 -0.66 20.02 22.02
CA LYS A 404 0.44 19.27 22.63
C LYS A 404 1.19 18.42 21.59
N ASP A 405 0.46 17.72 20.72
CA ASP A 405 1.04 16.91 19.65
C ASP A 405 1.89 17.75 18.68
N PHE A 406 1.35 18.89 18.21
CA PHE A 406 2.10 19.77 17.32
C PHE A 406 3.33 20.38 18.00
N ALA A 407 3.20 20.86 19.25
CA ALA A 407 4.31 21.42 20.02
C ALA A 407 5.43 20.39 20.22
N PHE A 408 5.07 19.13 20.53
CA PHE A 408 6.02 18.02 20.62
C PHE A 408 6.71 17.75 19.27
N TRP A 409 5.96 17.67 18.16
CA TRP A 409 6.55 17.37 16.87
C TRP A 409 7.40 18.52 16.32
N ASP A 410 7.03 19.76 16.52
CA ASP A 410 7.86 20.93 16.16
C ASP A 410 9.21 20.88 16.84
N TRP A 411 9.20 20.59 18.15
CA TRP A 411 10.41 20.43 18.93
C TRP A 411 11.22 19.20 18.47
N TYR A 412 10.56 18.05 18.28
CA TYR A 412 11.25 16.80 17.96
C TYR A 412 11.83 16.80 16.54
N VAL A 413 11.11 17.33 15.56
CA VAL A 413 11.62 17.55 14.19
C VAL A 413 12.83 18.47 14.22
N ALA A 414 12.77 19.57 14.98
CA ALA A 414 13.90 20.47 15.13
C ALA A 414 15.10 19.80 15.81
N ARG A 415 14.86 18.94 16.80
CA ARG A 415 15.90 18.14 17.47
C ARG A 415 16.57 17.18 16.51
N LEU A 416 15.80 16.36 15.79
CA LEU A 416 16.32 15.41 14.80
C LEU A 416 17.15 16.12 13.71
N ARG A 417 16.62 17.22 13.16
CA ARG A 417 17.31 17.97 12.09
C ARG A 417 18.59 18.69 12.54
N ARG A 418 18.72 18.98 13.82
CA ARG A 418 20.00 19.53 14.38
C ARG A 418 21.02 18.42 14.63
N HIS A 419 20.59 17.17 14.75
CA HIS A 419 21.50 16.09 15.00
C HIS A 419 22.42 15.87 13.79
N PRO A 420 23.76 15.93 13.95
CA PRO A 420 24.69 15.96 12.82
C PRO A 420 24.68 14.70 11.95
N ARG A 421 24.14 13.60 12.47
CA ARG A 421 24.06 12.32 11.75
C ARG A 421 22.73 12.08 11.09
N PHE A 422 21.68 12.82 11.42
CA PHE A 422 20.34 12.59 10.90
C PHE A 422 20.26 12.75 9.38
N GLU A 423 20.98 13.74 8.83
CA GLU A 423 21.05 13.97 7.39
C GLU A 423 21.68 12.79 6.62
N TYR A 424 22.55 12.03 7.30
CA TYR A 424 23.27 10.88 6.73
C TYR A 424 22.60 9.53 7.02
N ASP A 425 21.44 9.53 7.68
CA ASP A 425 20.67 8.32 8.00
C ASP A 425 19.30 8.30 7.31
N PRO A 426 19.22 7.84 6.05
CA PRO A 426 17.96 7.76 5.34
C PRO A 426 16.95 6.78 5.97
N ILE A 427 17.44 5.82 6.80
CA ILE A 427 16.55 4.89 7.52
C ILE A 427 15.83 5.65 8.64
N ALA A 428 16.57 6.41 9.45
CA ALA A 428 15.99 7.25 10.48
C ALA A 428 15.01 8.28 9.90
N GLN A 429 15.41 8.98 8.81
CA GLN A 429 14.54 9.94 8.14
C GLN A 429 13.22 9.32 7.70
N LYS A 430 13.27 8.17 7.01
CA LYS A 430 12.07 7.42 6.59
C LYS A 430 11.20 7.02 7.76
N THR A 431 11.83 6.48 8.81
CA THR A 431 11.12 5.95 9.97
C THR A 431 10.33 7.05 10.69
N PHE A 432 10.99 8.14 11.06
CA PHE A 432 10.32 9.24 11.76
C PHE A 432 9.31 9.99 10.87
N SER A 433 9.60 10.14 9.58
CA SER A 433 8.64 10.65 8.59
C SER A 433 7.36 9.82 8.54
N LYS A 434 7.50 8.50 8.57
CA LYS A 434 6.39 7.54 8.52
C LYS A 434 5.50 7.65 9.76
N LEU A 435 6.09 7.75 10.96
CA LEU A 435 5.34 7.95 12.21
C LEU A 435 4.54 9.25 12.17
N ARG A 436 5.15 10.36 11.75
CA ARG A 436 4.42 11.63 11.62
C ARG A 436 3.33 11.57 10.55
N GLY A 437 3.60 10.87 9.43
CA GLY A 437 2.61 10.63 8.36
C GLY A 437 1.40 9.83 8.85
N ALA A 438 1.57 8.87 9.75
CA ALA A 438 0.46 8.12 10.35
C ALA A 438 -0.47 9.01 11.18
N ILE A 439 0.11 9.91 11.97
CA ILE A 439 -0.66 10.90 12.75
C ILE A 439 -1.36 11.90 11.82
N ALA A 440 -0.71 12.31 10.72
CA ALA A 440 -1.35 13.13 9.69
C ALA A 440 -2.57 12.42 9.08
N GLY A 441 -2.47 11.13 8.81
CA GLY A 441 -3.59 10.29 8.35
C GLY A 441 -4.74 10.22 9.36
N LEU A 442 -4.44 10.19 10.66
CA LEU A 442 -5.45 10.30 11.70
C LEU A 442 -6.20 11.63 11.62
N TYR A 443 -5.50 12.75 11.53
CA TYR A 443 -6.14 14.07 11.38
C TYR A 443 -7.00 14.15 10.12
N GLN A 444 -6.50 13.63 8.99
CA GLN A 444 -7.25 13.59 7.73
C GLN A 444 -8.54 12.78 7.88
N ASN A 445 -8.49 11.60 8.48
CA ASN A 445 -9.67 10.75 8.69
C ASN A 445 -10.69 11.41 9.62
N ARG A 446 -10.23 12.14 10.63
CA ARG A 446 -11.08 12.91 11.54
C ARG A 446 -11.63 14.22 10.94
N GLY A 447 -11.31 14.52 9.68
CA GLY A 447 -11.74 15.73 8.99
C GLY A 447 -11.02 17.01 9.41
N LEU A 448 -9.92 16.90 10.14
CA LEU A 448 -9.06 18.01 10.59
C LEU A 448 -8.03 18.30 9.49
N LEU A 449 -8.49 18.78 8.32
CA LEU A 449 -7.70 18.84 7.10
C LEU A 449 -6.50 19.78 7.21
N ARG A 450 -6.63 20.89 7.94
CA ARG A 450 -5.52 21.83 8.16
C ARG A 450 -4.42 21.19 9.00
N GLN A 451 -4.78 20.48 10.06
CA GLN A 451 -3.84 19.76 10.91
C GLN A 451 -3.17 18.59 10.13
N ALA A 452 -3.94 17.91 9.28
CA ALA A 452 -3.40 16.88 8.42
C ALA A 452 -2.33 17.42 7.47
N GLU A 453 -2.62 18.55 6.79
CA GLU A 453 -1.67 19.23 5.91
C GLU A 453 -0.37 19.58 6.64
N GLU A 454 -0.47 20.24 7.78
CA GLU A 454 0.69 20.66 8.58
C GLU A 454 1.52 19.45 9.05
N ALA A 455 0.88 18.36 9.49
CA ALA A 455 1.55 17.15 9.91
C ALA A 455 2.22 16.41 8.74
N TYR A 456 1.61 16.39 7.54
CA TYR A 456 2.28 15.86 6.34
C TYR A 456 3.48 16.71 5.94
N LEU A 457 3.40 18.03 6.05
CA LEU A 457 4.55 18.91 5.80
C LEU A 457 5.70 18.64 6.79
N GLN A 458 5.41 18.43 8.08
CA GLN A 458 6.42 18.01 9.07
C GLN A 458 7.02 16.65 8.70
N SER A 459 6.22 15.69 8.23
CA SER A 459 6.70 14.41 7.72
C SER A 459 7.69 14.59 6.55
N LEU A 460 7.37 15.47 5.60
CA LEU A 460 8.25 15.81 4.46
C LEU A 460 9.49 16.61 4.87
N MET A 461 9.45 17.35 6.00
CA MET A 461 10.66 17.99 6.56
C MET A 461 11.64 16.95 7.09
N LEU A 462 11.17 15.81 7.60
CA LEU A 462 12.00 14.70 8.06
C LEU A 462 12.55 13.87 6.89
N TYR A 463 11.73 13.56 5.91
CA TYR A 463 12.13 12.83 4.71
C TYR A 463 11.50 13.43 3.44
N PRO A 464 12.20 14.37 2.77
CA PRO A 464 11.67 15.07 1.60
C PRO A 464 11.41 14.20 0.37
N ALA A 465 11.90 12.96 0.33
CA ALA A 465 11.67 11.99 -0.73
C ALA A 465 10.64 10.92 -0.32
N SER A 466 9.74 11.23 0.63
CA SER A 466 8.68 10.30 1.05
C SER A 466 7.56 10.21 0.01
N PRO A 467 7.43 9.11 -0.74
CA PRO A 467 6.30 8.95 -1.66
C PRO A 467 4.97 8.91 -0.90
N GLU A 468 4.91 8.20 0.22
CA GLU A 468 3.68 8.05 1.00
C GLU A 468 3.13 9.40 1.48
N ALA A 469 3.93 10.21 2.16
CA ALA A 469 3.50 11.52 2.65
C ALA A 469 3.13 12.45 1.48
N THR A 470 3.90 12.41 0.37
CA THR A 470 3.65 13.23 -0.82
C THR A 470 2.31 12.85 -1.47
N PHE A 471 2.04 11.57 -1.73
CA PHE A 471 0.80 11.14 -2.36
C PHE A 471 -0.43 11.44 -1.48
N ARG A 472 -0.32 11.24 -0.15
CA ARG A 472 -1.41 11.56 0.77
C ARG A 472 -1.70 13.07 0.84
N LEU A 473 -0.66 13.89 0.85
CA LEU A 473 -0.81 15.34 0.83
C LEU A 473 -1.34 15.83 -0.52
N ALA A 474 -0.88 15.24 -1.63
CA ALA A 474 -1.40 15.54 -2.96
C ALA A 474 -2.89 15.18 -3.07
N ASP A 475 -3.31 14.01 -2.58
CA ASP A 475 -4.73 13.62 -2.51
C ASP A 475 -5.57 14.62 -1.67
N LEU A 476 -5.03 15.07 -0.54
CA LEU A 476 -5.68 16.09 0.28
C LEU A 476 -5.83 17.40 -0.49
N TYR A 477 -4.82 17.83 -1.23
CA TYR A 477 -4.87 19.04 -2.07
C TYR A 477 -5.87 18.89 -3.21
N ILE A 478 -5.88 17.75 -3.91
CA ILE A 478 -6.85 17.47 -4.99
C ILE A 478 -8.29 17.54 -4.45
N LYS A 479 -8.57 16.86 -3.35
CA LYS A 479 -9.88 16.87 -2.69
C LYS A 479 -10.29 18.25 -2.17
N SER A 480 -9.32 19.12 -1.91
CA SER A 480 -9.52 20.51 -1.50
C SER A 480 -9.52 21.50 -2.68
N SER A 481 -9.52 21.01 -3.92
CA SER A 481 -9.46 21.84 -5.15
C SER A 481 -8.16 22.65 -5.30
N ARG A 482 -7.08 22.20 -4.71
CA ARG A 482 -5.73 22.79 -4.79
C ARG A 482 -4.85 21.97 -5.74
N ILE A 483 -5.31 21.81 -7.00
CA ILE A 483 -4.68 20.90 -7.99
C ILE A 483 -3.23 21.33 -8.28
N GLU A 484 -2.98 22.63 -8.38
CA GLU A 484 -1.65 23.17 -8.65
C GLU A 484 -0.66 22.89 -7.52
N ASP A 485 -1.11 23.00 -6.26
CA ASP A 485 -0.26 22.67 -5.11
C ASP A 485 0.10 21.16 -5.10
N ALA A 486 -0.83 20.30 -5.52
CA ALA A 486 -0.58 18.87 -5.68
C ALA A 486 0.45 18.61 -6.80
N ARG A 487 0.34 19.31 -7.94
CA ARG A 487 1.30 19.22 -9.05
C ARG A 487 2.72 19.60 -8.60
N ILE A 488 2.87 20.77 -8.01
CA ILE A 488 4.17 21.24 -7.51
C ILE A 488 4.80 20.26 -6.52
N LEU A 489 3.98 19.68 -5.67
CA LEU A 489 4.43 18.69 -4.68
C LEU A 489 4.96 17.41 -5.34
N LEU A 490 4.23 16.90 -6.34
CA LEU A 490 4.63 15.69 -7.09
C LEU A 490 5.85 15.94 -7.97
N GLU A 491 5.97 17.10 -8.61
CA GLU A 491 7.16 17.49 -9.38
C GLU A 491 8.42 17.57 -8.49
N ARG A 492 8.28 18.08 -7.26
CA ARG A 492 9.39 18.09 -6.28
C ARG A 492 9.80 16.68 -5.88
N LEU A 493 8.86 15.76 -5.77
CA LEU A 493 9.16 14.36 -5.51
C LEU A 493 9.81 13.70 -6.73
N LEU A 494 9.30 13.94 -7.95
CA LEU A 494 9.89 13.43 -9.19
C LEU A 494 11.34 13.86 -9.36
N ALA A 495 11.68 15.10 -9.00
CA ALA A 495 13.06 15.58 -9.02
C ALA A 495 13.99 14.79 -8.08
N LYS A 496 13.47 14.16 -7.04
CA LYS A 496 14.22 13.31 -6.07
C LYS A 496 14.15 11.83 -6.39
N ASP A 497 13.09 11.39 -7.04
CA ASP A 497 12.81 9.99 -7.40
C ASP A 497 12.34 9.90 -8.86
N PRO A 498 13.25 10.19 -9.83
CA PRO A 498 12.90 10.31 -11.25
C PRO A 498 12.52 8.96 -11.89
N GLY A 499 12.79 7.83 -11.24
CA GLY A 499 12.42 6.49 -11.71
C GLY A 499 11.10 5.98 -11.16
N ASN A 500 10.27 6.84 -10.60
CA ASN A 500 8.99 6.42 -10.00
C ASN A 500 7.83 6.59 -10.99
N ASP A 501 7.48 5.50 -11.67
CA ASP A 501 6.41 5.48 -12.69
C ASP A 501 5.05 5.95 -12.13
N LYS A 502 4.79 5.72 -10.85
CA LYS A 502 3.56 6.15 -10.22
C LYS A 502 3.47 7.68 -10.13
N ILE A 503 4.59 8.37 -9.89
CA ILE A 503 4.62 9.84 -9.87
C ILE A 503 4.35 10.35 -11.29
N ILE A 504 5.03 9.77 -12.29
CA ILE A 504 4.88 10.15 -13.70
C ILE A 504 3.42 9.99 -14.14
N SER A 505 2.85 8.81 -13.94
CA SER A 505 1.44 8.53 -14.32
C SER A 505 0.43 9.41 -13.57
N THR A 506 0.75 9.79 -12.32
CA THR A 506 -0.11 10.69 -11.55
C THR A 506 -0.04 12.13 -12.13
N LEU A 507 1.16 12.59 -12.48
CA LEU A 507 1.34 13.90 -13.12
C LEU A 507 0.65 13.97 -14.49
N ASP A 508 0.73 12.91 -15.30
CA ASP A 508 0.01 12.83 -16.58
C ASP A 508 -1.51 12.96 -16.39
N SER A 509 -2.03 12.47 -15.25
CA SER A 509 -3.45 12.58 -14.89
C SER A 509 -3.83 13.99 -14.39
N MET A 510 -2.87 14.84 -14.01
CA MET A 510 -3.15 16.16 -13.43
C MET A 510 -3.81 17.12 -14.43
N ASP A 511 -3.53 17.00 -15.71
CA ASP A 511 -4.13 17.87 -16.74
C ASP A 511 -5.62 17.60 -16.85
N VAL A 512 -6.04 16.33 -16.77
CA VAL A 512 -7.45 15.94 -16.73
C VAL A 512 -8.14 16.46 -15.47
N LEU A 513 -7.48 16.33 -14.31
CA LEU A 513 -8.00 16.85 -13.05
C LEU A 513 -8.13 18.37 -13.07
N GLN A 514 -7.17 19.09 -13.68
CA GLN A 514 -7.25 20.54 -13.84
C GLN A 514 -8.42 20.95 -14.74
N GLN A 515 -8.66 20.23 -15.82
CA GLN A 515 -9.81 20.48 -16.70
C GLN A 515 -11.13 20.25 -15.93
N LEU A 516 -11.23 19.19 -15.14
CA LEU A 516 -12.39 18.91 -14.28
C LEU A 516 -12.60 20.01 -13.22
N ASP A 517 -11.53 20.52 -12.61
CA ASP A 517 -11.63 21.62 -11.65
C ASP A 517 -12.09 22.94 -12.30
N ASN A 518 -11.59 23.23 -13.49
CA ASN A 518 -12.08 24.37 -14.28
C ASN A 518 -13.55 24.22 -14.64
N GLN A 519 -13.97 23.02 -15.06
CA GLN A 519 -15.38 22.72 -15.33
C GLN A 519 -16.23 22.84 -14.06
N ARG A 520 -15.72 22.41 -12.91
CA ARG A 520 -16.38 22.58 -11.62
C ARG A 520 -16.65 24.05 -11.32
N LYS A 521 -15.64 24.92 -11.45
CA LYS A 521 -15.76 26.35 -11.21
C LYS A 521 -16.81 26.97 -12.14
N ASP A 522 -16.76 26.68 -13.42
CA ASP A 522 -17.75 27.17 -14.40
C ASP A 522 -19.17 26.70 -14.08
N LEU A 523 -19.34 25.48 -13.62
CA LEU A 523 -20.66 24.95 -13.20
C LEU A 523 -21.13 25.53 -11.86
N GLU A 524 -20.23 25.74 -10.91
CA GLU A 524 -20.56 26.40 -9.64
C GLU A 524 -21.05 27.84 -9.87
N ASP A 525 -20.40 28.60 -10.77
CA ASP A 525 -20.81 29.97 -11.13
C ASP A 525 -22.17 30.00 -11.84
N LYS A 526 -22.53 28.94 -12.57
CA LYS A 526 -23.80 28.79 -13.29
C LYS A 526 -24.89 28.06 -12.46
N LEU A 527 -24.61 27.68 -11.22
CA LEU A 527 -25.51 26.87 -10.41
C LEU A 527 -26.75 27.67 -10.00
N VAL A 528 -26.58 28.95 -9.71
CA VAL A 528 -27.68 29.84 -9.34
C VAL A 528 -28.00 30.76 -10.50
N VAL A 529 -29.23 30.74 -10.95
CA VAL A 529 -29.75 31.56 -12.04
C VAL A 529 -30.80 32.54 -11.50
N ASP A 530 -30.78 33.76 -12.01
CA ASP A 530 -31.82 34.74 -11.69
C ASP A 530 -33.07 34.42 -12.54
N LYS A 531 -34.18 34.15 -11.89
CA LYS A 531 -35.51 33.99 -12.48
C LYS A 531 -36.42 35.11 -12.06
N GLY A 532 -36.32 36.26 -12.77
CA GLY A 532 -37.19 37.39 -12.52
C GLY A 532 -36.95 38.08 -11.18
N GLY A 533 -35.70 38.21 -10.75
CA GLY A 533 -35.31 38.83 -9.48
C GLY A 533 -35.23 37.87 -8.29
N VAL A 534 -35.48 36.57 -8.50
CA VAL A 534 -35.37 35.54 -7.45
C VAL A 534 -34.28 34.53 -7.82
N PRO A 535 -33.23 34.36 -6.99
CA PRO A 535 -32.21 33.35 -7.21
C PRO A 535 -32.81 31.93 -7.14
N ALA A 536 -32.63 31.16 -8.21
CA ALA A 536 -33.12 29.78 -8.29
C ALA A 536 -31.99 28.83 -8.68
N LEU A 537 -31.98 27.60 -8.10
CA LEU A 537 -31.04 26.57 -8.44
C LEU A 537 -31.30 26.02 -9.84
N SER A 538 -30.26 26.00 -10.69
CA SER A 538 -30.31 25.33 -11.98
C SER A 538 -30.17 23.82 -11.81
N LEU A 539 -31.28 23.06 -11.92
CA LEU A 539 -31.28 21.61 -11.75
C LEU A 539 -30.34 20.92 -12.74
N THR A 540 -30.37 21.32 -14.02
CA THR A 540 -29.48 20.76 -15.05
C THR A 540 -28.00 20.96 -14.72
N THR A 541 -27.62 22.14 -14.24
CA THR A 541 -26.28 22.44 -13.78
C THR A 541 -25.93 21.64 -12.53
N GLY A 542 -26.86 21.55 -11.59
CA GLY A 542 -26.71 20.79 -10.35
C GLY A 542 -26.39 19.31 -10.61
N PHE A 543 -27.17 18.65 -11.49
CA PHE A 543 -26.88 17.24 -11.86
C PHE A 543 -25.53 17.04 -12.53
N LYS A 544 -25.10 17.94 -13.43
CA LYS A 544 -23.74 17.89 -14.03
C LYS A 544 -22.66 18.04 -12.95
N LEU A 545 -22.88 18.95 -12.02
CA LEU A 545 -21.93 19.27 -10.96
C LEU A 545 -21.77 18.09 -9.97
N LEU A 546 -22.82 17.30 -9.70
CA LEU A 546 -22.69 16.07 -8.92
C LEU A 546 -21.67 15.10 -9.53
N GLY A 547 -21.69 14.91 -10.85
CA GLY A 547 -20.71 14.06 -11.56
C GLY A 547 -19.28 14.61 -11.47
N VAL A 548 -19.10 15.91 -11.64
CA VAL A 548 -17.77 16.55 -11.54
C VAL A 548 -17.24 16.48 -10.11
N TYR A 549 -18.06 16.70 -9.09
CA TYR A 549 -17.67 16.51 -7.69
C TYR A 549 -17.24 15.07 -7.39
N HIS A 550 -17.93 14.09 -7.97
CA HIS A 550 -17.55 12.68 -7.82
C HIS A 550 -16.17 12.42 -8.43
N SER A 551 -15.94 12.87 -9.69
CA SER A 551 -14.65 12.72 -10.37
C SER A 551 -13.49 13.40 -9.63
N LEU A 552 -13.77 14.47 -8.87
CA LEU A 552 -12.81 15.16 -8.00
C LEU A 552 -12.77 14.61 -6.56
N GLY A 553 -13.52 13.56 -6.21
CA GLY A 553 -13.57 12.98 -4.90
C GLY A 553 -14.19 13.87 -3.79
N GLN A 554 -14.95 14.91 -4.18
CA GLN A 554 -15.53 15.91 -3.24
C GLN A 554 -16.85 15.45 -2.63
N THR A 555 -16.83 14.34 -1.91
CA THR A 555 -18.03 13.64 -1.41
C THR A 555 -18.96 14.52 -0.54
N LYS A 556 -18.40 15.40 0.31
CA LYS A 556 -19.21 16.32 1.13
C LYS A 556 -20.00 17.32 0.29
N LYS A 557 -19.42 17.78 -0.82
CA LYS A 557 -20.11 18.69 -1.75
C LYS A 557 -21.23 17.98 -2.52
N ILE A 558 -21.05 16.68 -2.85
CA ILE A 558 -22.11 15.85 -3.45
C ILE A 558 -23.31 15.81 -2.50
N ASP A 559 -23.10 15.44 -1.24
CA ASP A 559 -24.19 15.34 -0.26
C ASP A 559 -24.90 16.68 -0.03
N SER A 560 -24.13 17.76 0.11
CA SER A 560 -24.68 19.11 0.28
C SER A 560 -25.52 19.54 -0.93
N LEU A 561 -25.02 19.31 -2.14
CA LEU A 561 -25.73 19.67 -3.38
C LEU A 561 -26.97 18.78 -3.58
N ALA A 562 -26.90 17.50 -3.28
CA ALA A 562 -28.05 16.60 -3.34
C ALA A 562 -29.20 17.05 -2.42
N VAL A 563 -28.87 17.49 -1.19
CA VAL A 563 -29.84 18.09 -0.27
C VAL A 563 -30.44 19.37 -0.85
N GLN A 564 -29.64 20.24 -1.44
CA GLN A 564 -30.13 21.47 -2.09
C GLN A 564 -31.07 21.16 -3.25
N ILE A 565 -30.68 20.23 -4.15
CA ILE A 565 -31.53 19.79 -5.25
C ILE A 565 -32.84 19.22 -4.74
N SER A 566 -32.82 18.35 -3.72
CA SER A 566 -34.02 17.70 -3.17
C SER A 566 -35.05 18.68 -2.55
N ARG A 567 -34.58 19.87 -2.15
CA ARG A 567 -35.39 20.93 -1.57
C ARG A 567 -35.81 22.02 -2.55
N THR A 568 -35.35 21.94 -3.80
CA THR A 568 -35.61 22.95 -4.82
C THR A 568 -37.12 22.96 -5.19
N PRO A 569 -37.81 24.09 -5.16
CA PRO A 569 -39.18 24.20 -5.63
C PRO A 569 -39.28 23.83 -7.12
N GLY A 570 -40.29 23.02 -7.47
CA GLY A 570 -40.52 22.58 -8.85
C GLY A 570 -39.70 21.32 -9.24
N LEU A 571 -39.09 20.61 -8.30
CA LEU A 571 -38.51 19.29 -8.55
C LEU A 571 -39.61 18.29 -8.90
N THR A 572 -39.61 17.82 -10.15
CA THR A 572 -40.58 16.83 -10.62
C THR A 572 -40.30 15.44 -10.03
N PRO A 573 -41.31 14.54 -9.93
CA PRO A 573 -41.09 13.17 -9.49
C PRO A 573 -39.98 12.43 -10.27
N ASP A 574 -39.91 12.68 -11.59
CA ASP A 574 -38.87 12.07 -12.46
C ASP A 574 -37.45 12.57 -12.12
N LEU A 575 -37.31 13.86 -11.87
CA LEU A 575 -36.02 14.44 -11.45
C LEU A 575 -35.63 13.98 -10.04
N GLN A 576 -36.60 13.77 -9.14
CA GLN A 576 -36.35 13.19 -7.85
C GLN A 576 -35.85 11.74 -7.95
N ALA A 577 -36.49 10.92 -8.82
CA ALA A 577 -36.02 9.57 -9.09
C ALA A 577 -34.61 9.54 -9.71
N GLN A 578 -34.31 10.46 -10.64
CA GLN A 578 -32.97 10.62 -11.19
C GLN A 578 -31.93 10.99 -10.11
N LEU A 579 -32.28 11.87 -9.16
CA LEU A 579 -31.39 12.21 -8.06
C LEU A 579 -31.09 11.00 -7.17
N ILE A 580 -32.09 10.22 -6.83
CA ILE A 580 -31.94 9.00 -6.03
C ILE A 580 -31.04 8.00 -6.74
N THR A 581 -31.29 7.74 -8.03
CA THR A 581 -30.45 6.87 -8.86
C THR A 581 -29.02 7.41 -8.99
N ALA A 582 -28.85 8.74 -9.10
CA ALA A 582 -27.53 9.35 -9.12
C ALA A 582 -26.76 9.08 -7.82
N MET A 583 -27.40 9.16 -6.64
CA MET A 583 -26.74 8.89 -5.36
C MET A 583 -26.28 7.42 -5.26
N ASP A 584 -27.05 6.47 -5.76
CA ASP A 584 -26.62 5.06 -5.83
C ASP A 584 -25.40 4.89 -6.73
N ARG A 585 -25.43 5.47 -7.94
CA ARG A 585 -24.31 5.42 -8.92
C ARG A 585 -23.04 6.11 -8.42
N LEU A 586 -23.17 7.16 -7.63
CA LEU A 586 -22.09 7.90 -7.03
C LEU A 586 -21.62 7.29 -5.69
N GLU A 587 -22.11 6.11 -5.36
CA GLU A 587 -21.78 5.36 -4.13
C GLU A 587 -22.10 6.13 -2.83
N ARG A 588 -23.08 7.03 -2.90
CA ARG A 588 -23.56 7.78 -1.73
C ARG A 588 -24.74 7.05 -1.05
N PHE A 589 -24.49 5.82 -0.61
CA PHE A 589 -25.56 4.90 -0.14
C PHE A 589 -26.38 5.46 1.03
N ALA A 590 -25.77 6.17 1.95
CA ALA A 590 -26.50 6.82 3.05
C ALA A 590 -27.48 7.88 2.54
N MET A 591 -27.05 8.72 1.58
CA MET A 591 -27.90 9.75 0.96
C MET A 591 -28.96 9.10 0.06
N HIS A 592 -28.58 8.07 -0.71
CA HIS A 592 -29.52 7.25 -1.50
C HIS A 592 -30.66 6.74 -0.63
N ARG A 593 -30.35 6.09 0.50
CA ARG A 593 -31.36 5.58 1.45
C ARG A 593 -32.25 6.69 1.99
N GLU A 594 -31.68 7.81 2.39
CA GLU A 594 -32.45 8.93 2.98
C GLU A 594 -33.44 9.50 1.95
N LEU A 595 -33.00 9.75 0.73
CA LEU A 595 -33.85 10.28 -0.34
C LEU A 595 -34.91 9.27 -0.80
N ALA A 596 -34.57 7.97 -0.88
CA ALA A 596 -35.51 6.91 -1.19
C ALA A 596 -36.59 6.76 -0.12
N LEU A 597 -36.21 6.84 1.17
CA LEU A 597 -37.15 6.86 2.29
C LEU A 597 -38.09 8.06 2.20
N GLN A 598 -37.59 9.26 1.93
CA GLN A 598 -38.39 10.46 1.77
C GLN A 598 -39.40 10.31 0.62
N GLN A 599 -38.97 9.75 -0.51
CA GLN A 599 -39.85 9.50 -1.67
C GLN A 599 -40.95 8.50 -1.33
N MET A 600 -40.59 7.37 -0.70
CA MET A 600 -41.56 6.36 -0.25
C MET A 600 -42.56 6.92 0.76
N THR A 601 -42.10 7.78 1.68
CA THR A 601 -42.98 8.39 2.70
C THR A 601 -43.99 9.37 2.09
N ARG A 602 -43.57 10.12 1.04
CA ARG A 602 -44.44 11.02 0.29
C ARG A 602 -45.48 10.28 -0.55
N ASN A 603 -45.08 9.11 -1.08
CA ASN A 603 -45.92 8.30 -1.98
C ASN A 603 -45.96 6.84 -1.53
N PRO A 604 -46.64 6.49 -0.42
CA PRO A 604 -46.57 5.15 0.17
C PRO A 604 -47.23 4.02 -0.62
N SER A 605 -48.00 4.35 -1.66
CA SER A 605 -48.59 3.40 -2.60
C SER A 605 -47.83 3.30 -3.94
N ASN A 606 -46.76 4.02 -4.14
CA ASN A 606 -45.94 3.94 -5.34
C ASN A 606 -44.95 2.78 -5.22
N VAL A 607 -45.16 1.74 -6.05
CA VAL A 607 -44.36 0.51 -6.05
C VAL A 607 -42.88 0.81 -6.34
N ALA A 608 -42.58 1.69 -7.30
CA ALA A 608 -41.20 2.04 -7.63
C ALA A 608 -40.47 2.72 -6.45
N ALA A 609 -41.17 3.59 -5.71
CA ALA A 609 -40.58 4.23 -4.53
C ALA A 609 -40.28 3.21 -3.39
N ILE A 610 -41.16 2.24 -3.20
CA ILE A 610 -40.97 1.15 -2.22
C ILE A 610 -39.81 0.25 -2.63
N VAL A 611 -39.72 -0.14 -3.91
CA VAL A 611 -38.64 -0.97 -4.44
C VAL A 611 -37.29 -0.26 -4.31
N GLU A 612 -37.24 1.03 -4.61
CA GLU A 612 -36.00 1.80 -4.50
C GLU A 612 -35.48 1.90 -3.04
N TYR A 613 -36.40 2.07 -2.07
CA TYR A 613 -35.99 2.05 -0.67
C TYR A 613 -35.61 0.62 -0.21
N ALA A 614 -36.26 -0.41 -0.71
CA ALA A 614 -35.87 -1.79 -0.44
C ALA A 614 -34.49 -2.10 -1.03
N ALA A 615 -34.16 -1.58 -2.22
CA ALA A 615 -32.81 -1.70 -2.82
C ALA A 615 -31.74 -1.02 -1.96
N ALA A 616 -32.02 0.16 -1.43
CA ALA A 616 -31.12 0.85 -0.50
C ALA A 616 -30.85 0.04 0.78
N LEU A 617 -31.89 -0.59 1.34
CA LEU A 617 -31.74 -1.46 2.50
C LEU A 617 -30.98 -2.75 2.19
N SER A 618 -31.19 -3.33 1.00
CA SER A 618 -30.44 -4.50 0.53
C SER A 618 -28.94 -4.20 0.46
N ARG A 619 -28.54 -3.04 -0.05
CA ARG A 619 -27.14 -2.58 -0.08
C ARG A 619 -26.52 -2.49 1.33
N GLU A 620 -27.32 -2.15 2.36
CA GLU A 620 -26.87 -2.12 3.74
C GLU A 620 -26.98 -3.46 4.48
N ALA A 621 -27.23 -4.57 3.76
CA ALA A 621 -27.45 -5.90 4.32
C ALA A 621 -28.64 -5.99 5.32
N LYS A 622 -29.60 -5.06 5.24
CA LYS A 622 -30.85 -5.08 6.01
C LYS A 622 -31.92 -5.90 5.30
N TYR A 623 -31.59 -7.15 5.01
CA TYR A 623 -32.38 -8.03 4.13
C TYR A 623 -33.82 -8.26 4.61
N LYS A 624 -34.01 -8.39 5.94
CA LYS A 624 -35.35 -8.58 6.52
C LYS A 624 -36.28 -7.40 6.24
N ASP A 625 -35.77 -6.19 6.39
CA ASP A 625 -36.54 -4.96 6.20
C ASP A 625 -36.81 -4.75 4.69
N ALA A 626 -35.81 -5.00 3.84
CA ALA A 626 -35.97 -4.98 2.39
C ALA A 626 -37.05 -5.96 1.93
N MET A 627 -37.04 -7.21 2.44
CA MET A 627 -38.05 -8.21 2.12
C MET A 627 -39.46 -7.78 2.52
N ASN A 628 -39.64 -7.22 3.73
CA ASN A 628 -40.95 -6.73 4.17
C ASN A 628 -41.49 -5.64 3.25
N LEU A 629 -40.65 -4.78 2.71
CA LEU A 629 -41.05 -3.77 1.73
C LEU A 629 -41.43 -4.37 0.39
N LEU A 630 -40.72 -5.39 -0.11
CA LEU A 630 -41.04 -6.08 -1.35
C LEU A 630 -42.38 -6.83 -1.23
N ILE A 631 -42.67 -7.43 -0.08
CA ILE A 631 -43.99 -8.04 0.21
C ILE A 631 -45.11 -6.98 0.14
N LYS A 632 -44.89 -5.79 0.74
CA LYS A 632 -45.80 -4.67 0.66
C LYS A 632 -46.01 -4.20 -0.79
N ALA A 633 -44.92 -4.07 -1.56
CA ALA A 633 -44.97 -3.67 -2.97
C ALA A 633 -45.75 -4.67 -3.82
N ARG A 634 -45.59 -5.98 -3.57
CA ARG A 634 -46.39 -7.04 -4.25
C ARG A 634 -47.89 -6.92 -4.00
N ALA A 635 -48.27 -6.62 -2.77
CA ALA A 635 -49.66 -6.43 -2.42
C ALA A 635 -50.32 -5.25 -3.17
N LEU A 636 -49.54 -4.24 -3.58
CA LEU A 636 -49.97 -3.09 -4.35
C LEU A 636 -50.05 -3.40 -5.85
N ASN A 637 -48.98 -3.93 -6.43
CA ASN A 637 -48.90 -4.27 -7.86
C ASN A 637 -47.85 -5.33 -8.14
N PRO A 638 -48.22 -6.63 -8.25
CA PRO A 638 -47.30 -7.73 -8.48
C PRO A 638 -46.52 -7.64 -9.79
N ARG A 639 -47.19 -7.18 -10.88
CA ARG A 639 -46.58 -7.10 -12.22
C ARG A 639 -45.49 -6.03 -12.27
N GLU A 640 -45.74 -4.89 -11.65
CA GLU A 640 -44.79 -3.79 -11.60
C GLU A 640 -43.58 -4.14 -10.71
N LEU A 641 -43.81 -4.79 -9.57
CA LEU A 641 -42.77 -5.32 -8.72
C LEU A 641 -41.85 -6.27 -9.51
N ALA A 642 -42.41 -7.29 -10.15
CA ALA A 642 -41.63 -8.25 -10.90
C ALA A 642 -40.77 -7.59 -11.99
N ARG A 643 -41.32 -6.59 -12.69
CA ARG A 643 -40.58 -5.83 -13.70
C ARG A 643 -39.41 -5.04 -13.14
N LEU A 644 -39.59 -4.44 -11.98
CA LEU A 644 -38.56 -3.59 -11.34
C LEU A 644 -37.42 -4.40 -10.69
N VAL A 645 -37.75 -5.56 -10.13
CA VAL A 645 -36.77 -6.37 -9.38
C VAL A 645 -36.03 -7.39 -10.25
N ALA A 646 -36.70 -7.95 -11.30
CA ALA A 646 -36.19 -9.08 -12.10
C ALA A 646 -34.80 -8.86 -12.77
N LYS A 647 -34.35 -7.62 -12.92
CA LYS A 647 -33.08 -7.27 -13.57
C LYS A 647 -32.24 -6.29 -12.72
N ASP A 648 -32.57 -6.13 -11.46
CA ASP A 648 -31.90 -5.19 -10.59
C ASP A 648 -30.88 -5.94 -9.70
N ALA A 649 -29.62 -5.87 -10.09
CA ALA A 649 -28.49 -6.53 -9.42
C ALA A 649 -28.34 -6.14 -7.92
N ARG A 650 -28.99 -5.07 -7.48
CA ARG A 650 -28.99 -4.66 -6.07
C ARG A 650 -29.74 -5.65 -5.16
N PHE A 651 -30.53 -6.55 -5.75
CA PHE A 651 -31.25 -7.62 -5.03
C PHE A 651 -30.60 -8.99 -5.16
N ASP A 652 -29.50 -9.16 -5.91
CA ASP A 652 -28.86 -10.47 -6.14
C ASP A 652 -28.45 -11.15 -4.83
N LEU A 653 -27.92 -10.38 -3.88
CA LEU A 653 -27.56 -10.88 -2.55
C LEU A 653 -28.79 -11.24 -1.70
N LEU A 654 -29.85 -10.45 -1.82
CA LEU A 654 -31.10 -10.73 -1.13
C LEU A 654 -31.75 -12.02 -1.67
N LEU A 655 -31.64 -12.29 -2.97
CA LEU A 655 -32.08 -13.54 -3.61
C LEU A 655 -31.34 -14.76 -3.06
N GLN A 656 -30.03 -14.63 -2.81
CA GLN A 656 -29.22 -15.72 -2.23
C GLN A 656 -29.56 -15.96 -0.74
N VAL A 657 -29.81 -14.90 0.02
CA VAL A 657 -30.06 -15.00 1.47
C VAL A 657 -31.50 -15.42 1.79
N ASP A 658 -32.46 -15.00 0.95
CA ASP A 658 -33.87 -15.31 1.19
C ASP A 658 -34.58 -15.78 -0.12
N PRO A 659 -34.62 -17.10 -0.38
CA PRO A 659 -35.23 -17.68 -1.57
C PRO A 659 -36.73 -17.32 -1.76
N ARG A 660 -37.43 -16.83 -0.73
CA ARG A 660 -38.83 -16.40 -0.82
C ARG A 660 -39.04 -15.25 -1.83
N ILE A 661 -37.98 -14.53 -2.18
CA ILE A 661 -38.04 -13.46 -3.17
C ILE A 661 -38.38 -14.01 -4.56
N GLU A 662 -37.90 -15.22 -4.93
CA GLU A 662 -38.26 -15.86 -6.18
C GLU A 662 -39.80 -16.08 -6.26
N GLY A 663 -40.39 -16.52 -5.17
CA GLY A 663 -41.86 -16.64 -5.07
C GLY A 663 -42.62 -15.31 -5.16
N LEU A 664 -41.96 -14.20 -4.85
CA LEU A 664 -42.54 -12.86 -5.03
C LEU A 664 -42.50 -12.39 -6.49
N LEU A 665 -41.55 -12.90 -7.29
CA LEU A 665 -41.33 -12.51 -8.68
C LEU A 665 -42.12 -13.37 -9.67
N ILE A 666 -42.59 -14.57 -9.28
CA ILE A 666 -43.43 -15.44 -10.11
C ILE A 666 -44.84 -14.86 -10.10
N GLY A 667 -45.12 -13.96 -11.04
CA GLY A 667 -46.47 -13.54 -11.36
C GLY A 667 -46.93 -14.32 -12.59
N ASP A 668 -48.22 -14.69 -12.64
CA ASP A 668 -48.84 -15.34 -13.82
C ASP A 668 -48.45 -14.64 -15.13
N ASP A 669 -47.82 -15.39 -16.01
CA ASP A 669 -47.30 -14.94 -17.30
C ASP A 669 -48.38 -14.29 -18.16
N PRO A 670 -48.20 -13.05 -18.62
CA PRO A 670 -48.87 -12.59 -19.84
C PRO A 670 -47.82 -12.54 -20.97
N LYS A 671 -48.23 -13.10 -22.12
CA LYS A 671 -47.55 -13.05 -23.42
C LYS A 671 -46.82 -11.70 -23.64
N PRO A 672 -45.62 -11.69 -24.27
CA PRO A 672 -44.85 -10.49 -24.47
C PRO A 672 -45.63 -9.47 -25.31
N ALA A 673 -45.93 -8.33 -24.72
CA ALA A 673 -46.43 -7.18 -25.45
C ALA A 673 -45.27 -6.63 -26.33
N LYS A 674 -45.56 -6.38 -27.61
CA LYS A 674 -44.63 -5.74 -28.55
C LYS A 674 -44.02 -4.47 -27.93
N ALA A 675 -42.71 -4.41 -27.99
CA ALA A 675 -41.95 -3.22 -27.56
C ALA A 675 -42.45 -1.96 -28.30
N PRO A 676 -42.68 -0.84 -27.59
CA PRO A 676 -42.88 0.44 -28.25
C PRO A 676 -41.55 0.90 -28.87
N PRO A 677 -41.58 1.71 -29.94
CA PRO A 677 -40.40 2.16 -30.63
C PRO A 677 -39.53 3.01 -29.71
N ALA A 678 -38.21 2.82 -29.81
CA ALA A 678 -37.20 3.55 -29.07
C ALA A 678 -37.35 5.06 -29.29
N GLY A 679 -37.86 5.77 -28.28
CA GLY A 679 -37.85 7.21 -28.22
C GLY A 679 -36.46 7.71 -27.82
N ASN A 680 -35.83 8.49 -28.69
CA ASN A 680 -34.61 9.23 -28.42
C ASN A 680 -34.81 10.17 -27.22
N GLY A 681 -34.21 9.84 -26.08
CA GLY A 681 -34.30 10.65 -24.87
C GLY A 681 -33.31 10.22 -23.80
N SER A 682 -32.06 9.92 -24.16
CA SER A 682 -31.02 9.72 -23.18
C SER A 682 -29.78 10.57 -23.51
N LEU A 683 -29.78 11.77 -23.01
CA LEU A 683 -28.62 12.63 -23.01
C LEU A 683 -28.57 13.31 -21.66
N LEU A 684 -28.00 12.65 -20.65
CA LEU A 684 -27.51 13.41 -19.47
C LEU A 684 -26.39 12.76 -18.66
N PHE A 685 -25.98 11.51 -18.89
CA PHE A 685 -24.82 10.95 -18.20
C PHE A 685 -24.03 10.00 -19.11
N THR A 686 -23.00 10.50 -19.76
CA THR A 686 -21.84 9.68 -20.15
C THR A 686 -20.73 9.96 -19.13
N LEU A 687 -20.53 9.01 -18.22
CA LEU A 687 -19.29 8.91 -17.46
C LEU A 687 -18.22 8.39 -18.41
N PRO A 688 -17.00 8.95 -18.41
CA PRO A 688 -15.89 8.34 -19.12
C PRO A 688 -15.62 6.96 -18.52
N PRO A 689 -15.22 5.95 -19.32
CA PRO A 689 -14.92 4.62 -18.82
C PRO A 689 -13.78 4.69 -17.82
N GLY A 690 -14.04 4.25 -16.59
CA GLY A 690 -13.03 4.10 -15.56
C GLY A 690 -12.04 3.01 -15.97
N ARG A 691 -10.76 3.33 -15.86
CA ARG A 691 -9.69 2.35 -15.73
C ARG A 691 -9.37 2.12 -14.26
#